data_06b6306bff02c1dfe588418cf43fec0a
#
_entry.id   06b6306bff02c1dfe588418cf43fec0a
#
_cell.length_a   1.000
_cell.length_b   1.000
_cell.length_c   1.000
_cell.angle_alpha   90.00
_cell.angle_beta   90.00
_cell.angle_gamma   90.00
#
_symmetry.space_group_name_H-M   'P 1'
#
loop_
_entity.id
_entity.type
_entity.pdbx_description
1 polymer ?
#
loop_
_entity_poly.entity_id
_entity_poly.type
_entity_poly.pdbx_seq_one_letter_code
_entity_poly.pdbx_strand_id
1 'polypeptide(L)'
;MTLLLKMRLILPLKHFAKTSITQANAWRQPVYALVLFVIAFSSPASASGRPADYELEQFKTAWEAARKGDHDSFGQIKDKLQDYLLFPYLQYEDYRNRRASVPVDEMSKFLDTYQDWAFVPGLRRVWLKSLAKQGRWADLVAHSEGVSDTVLRCQRVRGQIILKQTDGVLGEAQKLWTVGKSQPDECDPVFAWLVKTDGIPESLAWERIQLAMAAGNRGMVKYLARFVPADQRVWLEDWQKLARDGFVKLQRSQLWPDNDITRMIVLTSLQRLARKDAGLAAEKLQLLEGNFNWEEPQRQTLLRDIALHSAVGLEDDTAAHMARVPVMYRDTQLLEWWARFLLSRQDWSALLTVIGQMPEEIRSDDRWQYWQAQAGLRSGQVKPPSEPLLKLAAKANYYGFLAADELHLGYNICPQKPQVDARDIERIAGIDGFKRALELRKAELNNWATGEWSLAASRLPTRELRAVAALANRENWHDRAIFALGNSGDLQLYDWRFPLAWETEIKREAATNKLDPAWVYGTIRSESAMMETARSSANALGLMQVTPATGKRVAKKHRLSWSGSAQLKSVGGNLPIGTAYMSDLLKDYSDNPVLVSGSYNAGPNAVQRWLDTRPLGEAAIWIETLPYFETRDYIPRVLAFTTLYDWRLGGPVKRISARMPDIESGKITNNGSATVMCVDEPNVVALRD
;
A
#
# COMPACT_ATOMS: atom_id res chain seq x y z
N MET A 1 3.10 -11.40 10.96
CA MET A 1 3.53 -10.04 10.54
C MET A 1 3.86 -10.11 9.06
N THR A 2 2.82 -10.24 8.24
CA THR A 2 2.96 -10.32 6.79
C THR A 2 1.55 -10.12 6.19
N LEU A 3 1.22 -8.88 5.87
CA LEU A 3 0.03 -8.57 5.03
C LEU A 3 0.09 -7.09 4.63
N LEU A 4 1.04 -6.75 3.76
CA LEU A 4 1.02 -5.54 2.96
C LEU A 4 1.70 -5.86 1.62
N LEU A 5 1.07 -6.78 0.90
CA LEU A 5 1.40 -7.01 -0.50
C LEU A 5 0.07 -7.11 -1.23
N LYS A 6 -0.29 -6.03 -1.90
CA LYS A 6 -1.06 -6.00 -3.14
C LYS A 6 -1.70 -4.62 -3.31
N MET A 7 -0.91 -3.67 -3.80
CA MET A 7 -1.37 -2.68 -4.77
C MET A 7 -0.32 -2.60 -5.88
N ARG A 8 -0.22 -3.68 -6.65
CA ARG A 8 0.30 -3.60 -8.02
C ARG A 8 -0.91 -3.32 -8.90
N LEU A 9 -0.99 -2.12 -9.42
CA LEU A 9 -1.82 -1.81 -10.58
C LEU A 9 -1.22 -2.54 -11.78
N ILE A 10 -1.89 -3.61 -12.22
CA ILE A 10 -1.67 -4.23 -13.52
C ILE A 10 -2.51 -3.45 -14.52
N LEU A 11 -1.86 -2.70 -15.39
CA LEU A 11 -2.45 -2.17 -16.61
C LEU A 11 -2.33 -3.22 -17.71
N PRO A 12 -3.41 -3.58 -18.39
CA PRO A 12 -3.30 -4.33 -19.64
C PRO A 12 -3.17 -3.36 -20.81
N LEU A 13 -2.03 -3.40 -21.51
CA LEU A 13 -1.86 -2.86 -22.85
C LEU A 13 -2.74 -3.63 -23.83
N LYS A 14 -3.71 -2.99 -24.44
CA LYS A 14 -4.32 -3.46 -25.70
C LYS A 14 -3.96 -2.50 -26.82
N HIS A 15 -3.14 -3.00 -27.72
CA HIS A 15 -2.99 -2.48 -29.08
C HIS A 15 -4.34 -2.42 -29.79
N PHE A 16 -4.63 -1.31 -30.43
CA PHE A 16 -5.45 -1.30 -31.65
C PHE A 16 -4.89 -0.38 -32.72
N ALA A 17 -4.91 -0.94 -33.91
CA ALA A 17 -4.30 -0.45 -35.13
C ALA A 17 -4.95 0.81 -35.69
N LYS A 18 -4.12 1.55 -36.43
CA LYS A 18 -4.48 2.64 -37.35
C LYS A 18 -5.39 2.15 -38.47
N THR A 19 -6.43 2.90 -38.81
CA THR A 19 -6.91 3.03 -40.17
C THR A 19 -7.34 4.47 -40.42
N SER A 20 -6.67 5.06 -41.37
CA SER A 20 -6.94 6.33 -42.01
C SER A 20 -8.11 6.17 -42.98
N ILE A 21 -9.02 7.15 -43.08
CA ILE A 21 -9.71 7.50 -44.31
C ILE A 21 -9.99 9.01 -44.35
N THR A 22 -9.70 9.56 -45.51
CA THR A 22 -9.69 10.92 -45.99
C THR A 22 -11.06 11.46 -46.37
N GLN A 23 -11.17 12.81 -46.23
CA GLN A 23 -11.85 13.80 -47.08
C GLN A 23 -13.38 13.73 -47.38
N ALA A 24 -14.13 14.80 -47.18
CA ALA A 24 -14.40 15.83 -48.18
C ALA A 24 -15.44 16.86 -47.73
N ASN A 25 -15.12 18.08 -47.99
CA ASN A 25 -15.87 19.31 -48.21
C ASN A 25 -17.40 19.24 -48.38
N ALA A 26 -18.16 20.23 -47.82
CA ALA A 26 -18.78 21.31 -48.59
C ALA A 26 -19.79 22.14 -47.77
N TRP A 27 -19.54 23.39 -47.64
CA TRP A 27 -20.39 24.59 -47.72
C TRP A 27 -21.91 24.43 -47.78
N ARG A 28 -22.63 25.12 -46.86
CA ARG A 28 -23.67 26.09 -47.15
C ARG A 28 -24.28 26.69 -45.88
N GLN A 29 -24.11 28.00 -45.72
CA GLN A 29 -25.08 28.82 -44.96
C GLN A 29 -26.33 29.05 -45.84
N PRO A 30 -27.47 29.36 -45.19
CA PRO A 30 -27.94 30.75 -45.24
C PRO A 30 -28.56 31.29 -43.93
N VAL A 31 -28.45 32.53 -43.83
CA VAL A 31 -28.97 33.70 -43.16
C VAL A 31 -30.51 33.75 -43.00
N TYR A 32 -30.95 34.54 -41.96
CA TYR A 32 -32.29 35.07 -41.58
C TYR A 32 -33.20 34.17 -40.74
N ALA A 33 -33.76 34.60 -39.61
CA ALA A 33 -34.43 35.84 -39.28
C ALA A 33 -34.54 36.03 -37.78
N LEU A 34 -34.39 37.27 -37.34
CA LEU A 34 -34.65 37.77 -36.00
C LEU A 34 -36.16 37.76 -35.73
N VAL A 35 -36.65 36.98 -34.76
CA VAL A 35 -37.98 37.18 -34.15
C VAL A 35 -37.79 37.28 -32.66
N LEU A 36 -37.90 38.51 -32.15
CA LEU A 36 -38.02 38.81 -30.72
C LEU A 36 -39.38 38.31 -30.21
N PHE A 37 -39.37 37.18 -29.50
CA PHE A 37 -40.45 36.79 -28.59
C PHE A 37 -40.02 37.08 -27.17
N VAL A 38 -40.50 38.18 -26.61
CA VAL A 38 -40.46 38.43 -25.17
C VAL A 38 -41.50 37.50 -24.53
N ILE A 39 -41.05 36.36 -24.07
CA ILE A 39 -41.81 35.54 -23.14
C ILE A 39 -41.29 35.88 -21.75
N ALA A 40 -42.12 36.59 -21.00
CA ALA A 40 -41.97 36.78 -19.58
C ALA A 40 -42.08 35.37 -18.92
N PHE A 41 -40.98 34.73 -18.67
CA PHE A 41 -40.94 33.63 -17.72
C PHE A 41 -40.99 34.22 -16.31
N SER A 42 -42.17 34.20 -15.73
CA SER A 42 -42.33 34.26 -14.28
C SER A 42 -41.64 33.06 -13.71
N SER A 43 -40.42 33.22 -13.23
CA SER A 43 -39.75 32.27 -12.37
C SER A 43 -40.65 32.05 -11.15
N PRO A 44 -40.96 30.81 -10.75
CA PRO A 44 -41.54 30.60 -9.45
C PRO A 44 -40.50 31.09 -8.42
N ALA A 45 -40.88 32.10 -7.67
CA ALA A 45 -40.14 32.53 -6.51
C ALA A 45 -39.90 31.32 -5.60
N SER A 46 -38.70 30.81 -5.54
CA SER A 46 -38.25 29.87 -4.50
C SER A 46 -38.29 30.64 -3.19
N ALA A 47 -39.41 30.52 -2.52
CA ALA A 47 -39.54 30.96 -1.15
C ALA A 47 -38.79 29.99 -0.26
N SER A 48 -37.64 30.40 0.24
CA SER A 48 -37.26 30.24 1.65
C SER A 48 -35.91 30.90 1.82
N GLY A 49 -35.90 32.09 2.42
CA GLY A 49 -34.70 32.76 2.93
C GLY A 49 -34.16 32.04 4.17
N ARG A 50 -33.88 30.71 4.03
CA ARG A 50 -33.14 29.95 5.04
C ARG A 50 -31.65 30.17 4.80
N PRO A 51 -30.84 30.38 5.86
CA PRO A 51 -29.38 30.43 5.71
C PRO A 51 -28.90 29.18 4.98
N ALA A 52 -27.90 29.32 4.12
CA ALA A 52 -27.31 28.19 3.36
C ALA A 52 -26.86 27.02 4.27
N ASP A 53 -26.56 27.30 5.53
CA ASP A 53 -26.12 26.32 6.51
C ASP A 53 -27.26 25.66 7.33
N TYR A 54 -28.52 26.08 7.15
CA TYR A 54 -29.63 25.57 7.95
C TYR A 54 -29.85 24.06 7.74
N GLU A 55 -29.86 23.60 6.50
CA GLU A 55 -30.07 22.18 6.17
C GLU A 55 -28.91 21.33 6.65
N LEU A 56 -27.68 21.84 6.58
CA LEU A 56 -26.49 21.18 7.10
C LEU A 56 -26.54 20.99 8.63
N GLU A 57 -26.94 22.00 9.39
CA GLU A 57 -27.08 21.88 10.85
C GLU A 57 -28.23 20.96 11.25
N GLN A 58 -29.34 20.99 10.53
CA GLN A 58 -30.42 20.02 10.72
C GLN A 58 -29.97 18.61 10.40
N PHE A 59 -29.18 18.44 9.34
CA PHE A 59 -28.58 17.15 8.97
C PHE A 59 -27.65 16.62 10.07
N LYS A 60 -26.75 17.42 10.61
CA LYS A 60 -25.85 17.02 11.70
C LYS A 60 -26.65 16.55 12.94
N THR A 61 -27.71 17.27 13.27
CA THR A 61 -28.60 16.93 14.40
C THR A 61 -29.32 15.61 14.14
N ALA A 62 -29.91 15.44 12.94
CA ALA A 62 -30.61 14.22 12.55
C ALA A 62 -29.64 13.02 12.46
N TRP A 63 -28.42 13.24 11.98
CA TRP A 63 -27.36 12.22 11.92
C TRP A 63 -27.00 11.69 13.30
N GLU A 64 -26.80 12.58 14.27
CA GLU A 64 -26.49 12.19 15.65
C GLU A 64 -27.67 11.47 16.33
N ALA A 65 -28.90 11.90 16.09
CA ALA A 65 -30.11 11.23 16.58
C ALA A 65 -30.21 9.81 15.98
N ALA A 66 -30.09 9.68 14.64
CA ALA A 66 -30.12 8.40 13.97
C ALA A 66 -29.00 7.47 14.49
N ARG A 67 -27.79 7.98 14.66
CA ARG A 67 -26.64 7.21 15.16
C ARG A 67 -26.83 6.68 16.58
N LYS A 68 -27.51 7.45 17.44
CA LYS A 68 -27.84 7.06 18.82
C LYS A 68 -29.07 6.17 18.93
N GLY A 69 -29.86 6.00 17.85
CA GLY A 69 -31.12 5.29 17.85
C GLY A 69 -32.26 6.08 18.52
N ASP A 70 -32.12 7.41 18.58
CA ASP A 70 -33.18 8.32 19.03
C ASP A 70 -34.19 8.53 17.89
N HIS A 71 -35.16 7.63 17.81
CA HIS A 71 -36.16 7.61 16.74
C HIS A 71 -37.09 8.83 16.78
N ASP A 72 -37.37 9.39 17.94
CA ASP A 72 -38.28 10.52 18.09
C ASP A 72 -37.67 11.79 17.54
N SER A 73 -36.45 12.14 17.98
CA SER A 73 -35.70 13.29 17.47
C SER A 73 -35.37 13.14 15.99
N PHE A 74 -35.02 11.93 15.56
CA PHE A 74 -34.77 11.64 14.15
C PHE A 74 -36.01 11.85 13.28
N GLY A 75 -37.17 11.31 13.70
CA GLY A 75 -38.45 11.41 12.97
C GLY A 75 -38.92 12.84 12.78
N GLN A 76 -38.75 13.71 13.78
CA GLN A 76 -39.13 15.13 13.72
C GLN A 76 -38.35 15.95 12.70
N ILE A 77 -37.12 15.56 12.41
CA ILE A 77 -36.19 16.34 11.58
C ILE A 77 -36.10 15.78 10.15
N LYS A 78 -36.13 14.44 9.98
CA LYS A 78 -35.85 13.78 8.71
C LYS A 78 -36.78 14.23 7.57
N ASP A 79 -38.06 14.45 7.88
CA ASP A 79 -39.07 14.81 6.86
C ASP A 79 -38.84 16.21 6.27
N LYS A 80 -38.10 17.06 6.98
CA LYS A 80 -37.70 18.40 6.49
C LYS A 80 -36.47 18.37 5.58
N LEU A 81 -35.81 17.22 5.47
CA LEU A 81 -34.53 17.03 4.74
C LEU A 81 -34.67 16.11 3.54
N GLN A 82 -35.90 15.74 3.11
CA GLN A 82 -36.09 14.77 2.02
C GLN A 82 -35.42 15.17 0.71
N ASP A 83 -35.35 16.48 0.42
CA ASP A 83 -34.70 17.03 -0.76
C ASP A 83 -33.22 17.38 -0.55
N TYR A 84 -32.70 17.20 0.68
CA TYR A 84 -31.32 17.50 0.98
C TYR A 84 -30.36 16.44 0.41
N LEU A 85 -29.27 16.90 -0.22
CA LEU A 85 -28.31 16.04 -0.91
C LEU A 85 -27.83 14.82 -0.10
N LEU A 86 -27.68 14.97 1.21
CA LEU A 86 -27.18 13.91 2.09
C LEU A 86 -28.32 13.11 2.77
N PHE A 87 -29.59 13.34 2.41
CA PHE A 87 -30.73 12.61 3.00
C PHE A 87 -30.55 11.08 2.94
N PRO A 88 -30.04 10.46 1.84
CA PRO A 88 -29.79 9.02 1.80
C PRO A 88 -28.80 8.52 2.86
N TYR A 89 -27.90 9.36 3.35
CA TYR A 89 -27.03 9.02 4.48
C TYR A 89 -27.80 8.90 5.81
N LEU A 90 -28.84 9.72 6.00
CA LEU A 90 -29.74 9.58 7.16
C LEU A 90 -30.52 8.27 7.10
N GLN A 91 -31.05 7.92 5.91
CA GLN A 91 -31.74 6.66 5.69
C GLN A 91 -30.78 5.47 5.89
N TYR A 92 -29.53 5.58 5.41
CA TYR A 92 -28.49 4.58 5.66
C TYR A 92 -28.31 4.32 7.15
N GLU A 93 -28.17 5.37 7.97
CA GLU A 93 -27.92 5.20 9.41
C GLU A 93 -29.15 4.60 10.12
N ASP A 94 -30.37 5.02 9.76
CA ASP A 94 -31.62 4.43 10.25
C ASP A 94 -31.73 2.95 9.85
N TYR A 95 -31.49 2.62 8.59
CA TYR A 95 -31.54 1.23 8.10
C TYR A 95 -30.46 0.36 8.72
N ARG A 96 -29.27 0.91 8.96
CA ARG A 96 -28.20 0.23 9.65
C ARG A 96 -28.61 -0.17 11.07
N ASN A 97 -29.29 0.72 11.79
CA ASN A 97 -29.79 0.46 13.14
C ASN A 97 -30.95 -0.51 13.15
N ARG A 98 -31.93 -0.34 12.27
CA ARG A 98 -33.12 -1.19 12.14
C ARG A 98 -32.95 -2.35 11.16
N ARG A 99 -31.72 -2.72 10.77
CA ARG A 99 -31.42 -3.73 9.74
C ARG A 99 -32.09 -5.10 9.91
N ALA A 100 -32.54 -5.40 11.11
CA ALA A 100 -33.24 -6.64 11.42
C ALA A 100 -34.75 -6.58 11.11
N SER A 101 -35.35 -5.39 11.12
CA SER A 101 -36.80 -5.15 10.97
C SER A 101 -37.17 -4.48 9.64
N VAL A 102 -36.19 -3.95 8.87
CA VAL A 102 -36.49 -3.41 7.54
C VAL A 102 -36.91 -4.54 6.60
N PRO A 103 -38.04 -4.40 5.86
CA PRO A 103 -38.44 -5.38 4.85
C PRO A 103 -37.33 -5.61 3.81
N VAL A 104 -37.22 -6.86 3.33
CA VAL A 104 -36.15 -7.22 2.36
C VAL A 104 -36.25 -6.43 1.07
N ASP A 105 -37.46 -6.30 0.55
CA ASP A 105 -37.72 -5.58 -0.69
C ASP A 105 -37.38 -4.09 -0.58
N GLU A 106 -37.67 -3.50 0.59
CA GLU A 106 -37.36 -2.10 0.88
C GLU A 106 -35.81 -1.89 0.97
N MET A 107 -35.13 -2.78 1.69
CA MET A 107 -33.66 -2.74 1.82
C MET A 107 -32.97 -2.97 0.47
N SER A 108 -33.45 -3.97 -0.30
CA SER A 108 -32.89 -4.26 -1.62
C SER A 108 -33.07 -3.07 -2.56
N LYS A 109 -34.31 -2.53 -2.64
CA LYS A 109 -34.61 -1.35 -3.45
C LYS A 109 -33.74 -0.17 -3.06
N PHE A 110 -33.51 0.07 -1.77
CA PHE A 110 -32.62 1.14 -1.30
C PHE A 110 -31.17 0.91 -1.74
N LEU A 111 -30.64 -0.30 -1.56
CA LEU A 111 -29.27 -0.64 -1.97
C LEU A 111 -29.08 -0.54 -3.49
N ASP A 112 -30.08 -0.87 -4.28
CA ASP A 112 -30.04 -0.82 -5.74
C ASP A 112 -30.18 0.63 -6.24
N THR A 113 -31.05 1.44 -5.60
CA THR A 113 -31.21 2.87 -5.93
C THR A 113 -29.91 3.64 -5.70
N TYR A 114 -29.18 3.32 -4.63
CA TYR A 114 -27.95 4.02 -4.24
C TYR A 114 -26.69 3.19 -4.48
N GLN A 115 -26.70 2.22 -5.40
CA GLN A 115 -25.59 1.28 -5.65
C GLN A 115 -24.23 1.95 -5.82
N ASP A 116 -24.24 3.20 -6.28
CA ASP A 116 -23.08 4.01 -6.58
C ASP A 116 -22.60 4.91 -5.42
N TRP A 117 -23.13 4.69 -4.21
CA TRP A 117 -22.77 5.48 -3.03
C TRP A 117 -21.82 4.72 -2.11
N ALA A 118 -20.94 5.46 -1.44
CA ALA A 118 -19.87 4.87 -0.63
C ALA A 118 -20.37 4.03 0.55
N PHE A 119 -21.58 4.26 1.05
CA PHE A 119 -22.13 3.50 2.18
C PHE A 119 -22.68 2.12 1.80
N VAL A 120 -23.04 1.88 0.53
CA VAL A 120 -23.76 0.68 0.11
C VAL A 120 -23.04 -0.63 0.44
N PRO A 121 -21.72 -0.79 0.17
CA PRO A 121 -21.02 -2.03 0.53
C PRO A 121 -21.05 -2.33 2.04
N GLY A 122 -20.98 -1.27 2.86
CA GLY A 122 -21.05 -1.37 4.32
C GLY A 122 -22.43 -1.80 4.81
N LEU A 123 -23.48 -1.16 4.30
CA LEU A 123 -24.87 -1.48 4.66
C LEU A 123 -25.25 -2.90 4.21
N ARG A 124 -24.93 -3.27 2.97
CA ARG A 124 -25.17 -4.62 2.43
C ARG A 124 -24.55 -5.68 3.33
N ARG A 125 -23.29 -5.46 3.76
CA ARG A 125 -22.59 -6.40 4.66
C ARG A 125 -23.31 -6.60 5.99
N VAL A 126 -23.68 -5.52 6.68
CA VAL A 126 -24.34 -5.63 8.01
C VAL A 126 -25.76 -6.17 7.89
N TRP A 127 -26.48 -5.86 6.82
CA TRP A 127 -27.79 -6.42 6.51
C TRP A 127 -27.75 -7.92 6.27
N LEU A 128 -26.85 -8.40 5.39
CA LEU A 128 -26.68 -9.82 5.10
C LEU A 128 -26.31 -10.61 6.37
N LYS A 129 -25.43 -10.06 7.22
CA LYS A 129 -25.13 -10.67 8.53
C LYS A 129 -26.36 -10.73 9.44
N SER A 130 -27.27 -9.75 9.34
CA SER A 130 -28.52 -9.75 10.07
C SER A 130 -29.48 -10.83 9.55
N LEU A 131 -29.63 -11.01 8.24
CA LEU A 131 -30.42 -12.08 7.63
C LEU A 131 -29.97 -13.47 8.08
N ALA A 132 -28.62 -13.68 8.07
CA ALA A 132 -28.05 -14.94 8.57
C ALA A 132 -28.39 -15.19 10.04
N LYS A 133 -28.26 -14.14 10.90
CA LYS A 133 -28.58 -14.23 12.33
C LYS A 133 -30.06 -14.56 12.59
N GLN A 134 -30.96 -14.12 11.70
CA GLN A 134 -32.40 -14.38 11.76
C GLN A 134 -32.79 -15.73 11.13
N GLY A 135 -31.88 -16.48 10.52
CA GLY A 135 -32.15 -17.72 9.81
C GLY A 135 -32.87 -17.51 8.47
N ARG A 136 -32.87 -16.30 7.92
CA ARG A 136 -33.51 -15.95 6.63
C ARG A 136 -32.61 -16.37 5.46
N TRP A 137 -32.41 -17.69 5.32
CA TRP A 137 -31.41 -18.26 4.42
C TRP A 137 -31.70 -18.02 2.93
N ALA A 138 -33.00 -18.06 2.54
CA ALA A 138 -33.38 -17.81 1.15
C ALA A 138 -33.02 -16.38 0.72
N ASP A 139 -33.35 -15.39 1.56
CA ASP A 139 -33.04 -13.99 1.30
C ASP A 139 -31.51 -13.75 1.30
N LEU A 140 -30.81 -14.36 2.26
CA LEU A 140 -29.33 -14.27 2.32
C LEU A 140 -28.70 -14.78 1.03
N VAL A 141 -29.09 -15.98 0.57
CA VAL A 141 -28.51 -16.60 -0.63
C VAL A 141 -28.81 -15.73 -1.86
N ALA A 142 -30.05 -15.25 -2.00
CA ALA A 142 -30.49 -14.43 -3.13
C ALA A 142 -29.70 -13.10 -3.25
N HIS A 143 -29.32 -12.49 -2.11
CA HIS A 143 -28.68 -11.17 -2.10
C HIS A 143 -27.16 -11.16 -1.80
N SER A 144 -26.53 -12.35 -1.65
CA SER A 144 -25.11 -12.47 -1.27
C SER A 144 -24.20 -12.94 -2.41
N GLU A 145 -24.63 -12.87 -3.65
CA GLU A 145 -23.76 -13.18 -4.80
C GLU A 145 -22.56 -12.21 -4.87
N GLY A 146 -21.39 -12.72 -5.22
CA GLY A 146 -20.16 -11.91 -5.37
C GLY A 146 -19.54 -11.38 -4.08
N VAL A 147 -20.08 -11.73 -2.87
CA VAL A 147 -19.48 -11.27 -1.61
C VAL A 147 -18.10 -11.87 -1.37
N SER A 148 -17.14 -11.03 -0.97
CA SER A 148 -15.76 -11.44 -0.64
C SER A 148 -15.53 -11.66 0.87
N ASP A 149 -16.41 -11.16 1.75
CA ASP A 149 -16.31 -11.32 3.20
C ASP A 149 -16.45 -12.81 3.58
N THR A 150 -15.42 -13.36 4.25
CA THR A 150 -15.37 -14.80 4.57
C THR A 150 -16.55 -15.26 5.43
N VAL A 151 -17.00 -14.46 6.40
CA VAL A 151 -18.15 -14.78 7.24
C VAL A 151 -19.41 -14.93 6.38
N LEU A 152 -19.63 -13.97 5.49
CA LEU A 152 -20.79 -14.01 4.59
C LEU A 152 -20.72 -15.16 3.57
N ARG A 153 -19.52 -15.47 3.06
CA ARG A 153 -19.33 -16.65 2.19
C ARG A 153 -19.69 -17.93 2.92
N CYS A 154 -19.21 -18.11 4.15
CA CYS A 154 -19.56 -19.27 4.97
C CYS A 154 -21.07 -19.32 5.26
N GLN A 155 -21.70 -18.19 5.59
CA GLN A 155 -23.13 -18.11 5.83
C GLN A 155 -23.96 -18.38 4.57
N ARG A 156 -23.51 -17.91 3.39
CA ARG A 156 -24.13 -18.23 2.09
C ARG A 156 -24.09 -19.73 1.81
N VAL A 157 -22.91 -20.35 1.91
CA VAL A 157 -22.76 -21.79 1.72
C VAL A 157 -23.62 -22.58 2.70
N ARG A 158 -23.67 -22.17 3.97
CA ARG A 158 -24.57 -22.74 4.97
C ARG A 158 -26.04 -22.61 4.56
N GLY A 159 -26.45 -21.44 4.06
CA GLY A 159 -27.81 -21.21 3.55
C GLY A 159 -28.13 -22.12 2.38
N GLN A 160 -27.25 -22.29 1.42
CA GLN A 160 -27.41 -23.18 0.29
C GLN A 160 -27.56 -24.66 0.73
N ILE A 161 -26.73 -25.10 1.70
CA ILE A 161 -26.85 -26.43 2.31
C ILE A 161 -28.24 -26.65 2.92
N ILE A 162 -28.74 -25.67 3.71
CA ILE A 162 -30.07 -25.73 4.36
C ILE A 162 -31.18 -25.77 3.32
N LEU A 163 -31.06 -25.01 2.24
CA LEU A 163 -32.02 -24.95 1.14
C LEU A 163 -31.89 -26.13 0.15
N LYS A 164 -30.95 -27.06 0.38
CA LYS A 164 -30.62 -28.19 -0.48
C LYS A 164 -30.25 -27.79 -1.89
N GLN A 165 -29.66 -26.63 -2.05
CA GLN A 165 -29.01 -26.15 -3.30
C GLN A 165 -27.62 -26.71 -3.33
N THR A 166 -27.31 -27.71 -4.17
CA THR A 166 -26.03 -28.45 -4.13
C THR A 166 -25.01 -27.99 -5.17
N ASP A 167 -25.42 -27.27 -6.19
CA ASP A 167 -24.57 -26.87 -7.30
C ASP A 167 -23.44 -25.93 -6.82
N GLY A 168 -22.18 -26.34 -7.04
CA GLY A 168 -20.99 -25.59 -6.67
C GLY A 168 -20.69 -25.51 -5.15
N VAL A 169 -21.59 -25.98 -4.28
CA VAL A 169 -21.47 -25.88 -2.82
C VAL A 169 -20.25 -26.62 -2.30
N LEU A 170 -20.02 -27.85 -2.79
CA LEU A 170 -18.88 -28.66 -2.35
C LEU A 170 -17.54 -27.94 -2.62
N GLY A 171 -17.33 -27.48 -3.85
CA GLY A 171 -16.09 -26.80 -4.22
C GLY A 171 -15.88 -25.48 -3.47
N GLU A 172 -16.94 -24.72 -3.21
CA GLU A 172 -16.82 -23.48 -2.44
C GLU A 172 -16.55 -23.75 -0.95
N ALA A 173 -17.18 -24.77 -0.37
CA ALA A 173 -16.91 -25.21 0.99
C ALA A 173 -15.45 -25.72 1.16
N GLN A 174 -14.94 -26.49 0.19
CA GLN A 174 -13.55 -26.92 0.16
C GLN A 174 -12.58 -25.73 0.08
N LYS A 175 -12.82 -24.75 -0.79
CA LYS A 175 -12.01 -23.51 -0.87
C LYS A 175 -11.99 -22.74 0.44
N LEU A 176 -13.13 -22.64 1.13
CA LEU A 176 -13.21 -21.98 2.45
C LEU A 176 -12.47 -22.78 3.52
N TRP A 177 -12.47 -24.11 3.42
CA TRP A 177 -11.78 -24.99 4.36
C TRP A 177 -10.26 -25.00 4.16
N THR A 178 -9.76 -24.92 2.92
CA THR A 178 -8.35 -25.08 2.56
C THR A 178 -7.55 -23.81 2.80
N VAL A 179 -7.32 -23.49 4.06
CA VAL A 179 -6.54 -22.33 4.52
C VAL A 179 -5.68 -22.68 5.74
N GLY A 180 -4.53 -22.03 5.86
CA GLY A 180 -3.57 -22.29 6.94
C GLY A 180 -3.93 -21.71 8.33
N LYS A 181 -5.05 -20.97 8.42
CA LYS A 181 -5.52 -20.32 9.65
C LYS A 181 -6.89 -20.82 10.03
N SER A 182 -7.27 -20.66 11.32
CA SER A 182 -8.66 -20.85 11.72
C SER A 182 -9.55 -19.85 10.99
N GLN A 183 -10.67 -20.35 10.53
CA GLN A 183 -11.73 -19.53 9.95
C GLN A 183 -12.68 -19.04 11.05
N PRO A 184 -13.50 -18.02 10.78
CA PRO A 184 -14.54 -17.59 11.70
C PRO A 184 -15.49 -18.73 12.08
N ASP A 185 -16.06 -18.69 13.30
CA ASP A 185 -16.96 -19.70 13.85
C ASP A 185 -18.21 -19.93 12.95
N GLU A 186 -18.60 -18.90 12.18
CA GLU A 186 -19.70 -19.02 11.21
C GLU A 186 -19.42 -20.04 10.09
N CYS A 187 -18.17 -20.44 9.91
CA CYS A 187 -17.78 -21.47 8.93
C CYS A 187 -17.91 -22.90 9.50
N ASP A 188 -17.97 -23.08 10.82
CA ASP A 188 -17.99 -24.41 11.45
C ASP A 188 -19.15 -25.30 10.97
N PRO A 189 -20.39 -24.80 10.79
CA PRO A 189 -21.47 -25.62 10.24
C PRO A 189 -21.20 -26.13 8.81
N VAL A 190 -20.49 -25.35 8.00
CA VAL A 190 -20.09 -25.74 6.64
C VAL A 190 -19.02 -26.83 6.71
N PHE A 191 -18.04 -26.68 7.61
CA PHE A 191 -16.98 -27.65 7.80
C PHE A 191 -17.47 -28.98 8.42
N ALA A 192 -18.46 -28.90 9.32
CA ALA A 192 -19.13 -30.08 9.83
C ALA A 192 -19.90 -30.84 8.72
N TRP A 193 -20.52 -30.09 7.79
CA TRP A 193 -21.16 -30.68 6.62
C TRP A 193 -20.14 -31.36 5.69
N LEU A 194 -18.97 -30.72 5.40
CA LEU A 194 -17.89 -31.34 4.63
C LEU A 194 -17.44 -32.67 5.23
N VAL A 195 -17.26 -32.72 6.56
CA VAL A 195 -16.87 -33.97 7.25
C VAL A 195 -17.94 -35.03 7.13
N LYS A 196 -19.22 -34.65 7.26
CA LYS A 196 -20.34 -35.58 7.20
C LYS A 196 -20.58 -36.18 5.81
N THR A 197 -20.18 -35.46 4.76
CA THR A 197 -20.37 -35.84 3.35
C THR A 197 -19.11 -36.38 2.69
N ASP A 198 -18.09 -36.75 3.49
CA ASP A 198 -16.77 -37.15 3.00
C ASP A 198 -16.16 -36.17 1.98
N GLY A 199 -16.49 -34.89 2.14
CA GLY A 199 -16.05 -33.81 1.25
C GLY A 199 -14.60 -33.36 1.47
N ILE A 200 -13.81 -34.08 2.29
CA ILE A 200 -12.41 -33.79 2.58
C ILE A 200 -11.54 -34.97 2.13
N PRO A 201 -11.17 -35.04 0.84
CA PRO A 201 -10.24 -36.05 0.39
C PRO A 201 -8.84 -35.88 1.05
N GLU A 202 -8.06 -36.94 1.07
CA GLU A 202 -6.70 -36.97 1.67
C GLU A 202 -5.80 -35.87 1.10
N SER A 203 -5.82 -35.67 -0.21
CA SER A 203 -5.04 -34.61 -0.87
C SER A 203 -5.36 -33.22 -0.32
N LEU A 204 -6.63 -32.93 -0.11
CA LEU A 204 -7.07 -31.65 0.44
C LEU A 204 -6.66 -31.48 1.90
N ALA A 205 -6.69 -32.57 2.67
CA ALA A 205 -6.21 -32.57 4.06
C ALA A 205 -4.70 -32.25 4.11
N TRP A 206 -3.89 -32.86 3.26
CA TRP A 206 -2.47 -32.58 3.18
C TRP A 206 -2.19 -31.13 2.70
N GLU A 207 -2.92 -30.63 1.72
CA GLU A 207 -2.81 -29.23 1.28
C GLU A 207 -3.04 -28.26 2.45
N ARG A 208 -4.12 -28.46 3.22
CA ARG A 208 -4.39 -27.63 4.40
C ARG A 208 -3.34 -27.78 5.49
N ILE A 209 -2.79 -28.99 5.70
CA ILE A 209 -1.68 -29.24 6.64
C ILE A 209 -0.45 -28.44 6.21
N GLN A 210 -0.09 -28.44 4.92
CA GLN A 210 1.02 -27.63 4.42
C GLN A 210 0.82 -26.15 4.71
N LEU A 211 -0.36 -25.61 4.42
CA LEU A 211 -0.72 -24.22 4.70
C LEU A 211 -0.66 -23.90 6.20
N ALA A 212 -1.14 -24.81 7.05
CA ALA A 212 -1.10 -24.65 8.51
C ALA A 212 0.34 -24.71 9.06
N MET A 213 1.16 -25.61 8.54
CA MET A 213 2.59 -25.69 8.83
C MET A 213 3.30 -24.41 8.39
N ALA A 214 3.01 -23.93 7.20
CA ALA A 214 3.56 -22.65 6.68
C ALA A 214 3.18 -21.46 7.58
N ALA A 215 1.96 -21.44 8.11
CA ALA A 215 1.49 -20.42 9.05
C ALA A 215 1.99 -20.59 10.49
N GLY A 216 2.70 -21.68 10.81
CA GLY A 216 3.14 -22.01 12.16
C GLY A 216 2.01 -22.42 13.12
N ASN A 217 0.84 -22.78 12.57
CA ASN A 217 -0.36 -23.12 13.35
C ASN A 217 -0.37 -24.59 13.76
N ARG A 218 0.40 -24.91 14.81
CA ARG A 218 0.55 -26.30 15.32
C ARG A 218 -0.74 -26.91 15.84
N GLY A 219 -1.64 -26.10 16.43
CA GLY A 219 -2.93 -26.56 16.91
C GLY A 219 -3.81 -27.06 15.77
N MET A 220 -3.83 -26.31 14.66
CA MET A 220 -4.52 -26.71 13.44
C MET A 220 -3.97 -28.03 12.88
N VAL A 221 -2.65 -28.18 12.80
CA VAL A 221 -2.01 -29.41 12.31
C VAL A 221 -2.41 -30.63 13.12
N LYS A 222 -2.45 -30.50 14.46
CA LYS A 222 -2.93 -31.57 15.35
C LYS A 222 -4.39 -31.94 15.07
N TYR A 223 -5.25 -30.96 14.85
CA TYR A 223 -6.65 -31.17 14.48
C TYR A 223 -6.79 -31.90 13.13
N LEU A 224 -5.98 -31.51 12.12
CA LEU A 224 -6.04 -32.04 10.77
C LEU A 224 -5.52 -33.47 10.67
N ALA A 225 -4.69 -33.94 11.58
CA ALA A 225 -4.17 -35.31 11.62
C ALA A 225 -5.24 -36.39 11.55
N ARG A 226 -6.48 -36.09 11.99
CA ARG A 226 -7.60 -37.04 11.91
C ARG A 226 -8.11 -37.34 10.50
N PHE A 227 -7.81 -36.46 9.54
CA PHE A 227 -8.17 -36.62 8.12
C PHE A 227 -7.07 -37.29 7.31
N VAL A 228 -5.99 -37.67 7.95
CA VAL A 228 -4.83 -38.35 7.35
C VAL A 228 -4.84 -39.81 7.74
N PRO A 229 -4.56 -40.76 6.84
CA PRO A 229 -4.42 -42.19 7.13
C PRO A 229 -3.46 -42.47 8.30
N ALA A 230 -3.73 -43.52 9.05
CA ALA A 230 -3.00 -43.81 10.30
C ALA A 230 -1.49 -44.07 10.04
N ASP A 231 -1.15 -44.70 8.95
CA ASP A 231 0.22 -44.99 8.51
C ASP A 231 1.00 -43.73 8.12
N GLN A 232 0.33 -42.69 7.71
CA GLN A 232 0.94 -41.42 7.32
C GLN A 232 1.08 -40.44 8.51
N ARG A 233 0.41 -40.66 9.63
CA ARG A 233 0.45 -39.75 10.81
C ARG A 233 1.83 -39.67 11.41
N VAL A 234 2.62 -40.71 11.30
CA VAL A 234 4.01 -40.73 11.77
C VAL A 234 4.85 -39.64 11.11
N TRP A 235 4.67 -39.42 9.81
CA TRP A 235 5.39 -38.39 9.05
C TRP A 235 4.97 -36.99 9.47
N LEU A 236 3.69 -36.81 9.78
CA LEU A 236 3.16 -35.53 10.28
C LEU A 236 3.71 -35.19 11.67
N GLU A 237 3.80 -36.16 12.57
CA GLU A 237 4.42 -36.01 13.89
C GLU A 237 5.91 -35.66 13.78
N ASP A 238 6.64 -36.36 12.92
CA ASP A 238 8.05 -36.09 12.69
C ASP A 238 8.28 -34.70 12.05
N TRP A 239 7.45 -34.30 11.14
CA TRP A 239 7.50 -32.94 10.59
C TRP A 239 7.29 -31.89 11.68
N GLN A 240 6.35 -32.10 12.59
CA GLN A 240 6.15 -31.19 13.73
C GLN A 240 7.35 -31.17 14.68
N LYS A 241 8.01 -32.30 14.89
CA LYS A 241 9.26 -32.40 15.70
C LYS A 241 10.39 -31.60 15.02
N LEU A 242 10.60 -31.80 13.73
CA LEU A 242 11.59 -31.05 12.94
C LEU A 242 11.31 -29.54 12.97
N ALA A 243 10.05 -29.13 12.86
CA ALA A 243 9.68 -27.73 12.89
C ALA A 243 9.91 -27.06 14.26
N ARG A 244 9.81 -27.81 15.37
CA ARG A 244 10.17 -27.31 16.72
C ARG A 244 11.66 -27.02 16.86
N ASP A 245 12.50 -27.86 16.29
CA ASP A 245 13.95 -27.71 16.30
C ASP A 245 14.45 -26.75 15.20
N GLY A 246 13.54 -26.05 14.50
CA GLY A 246 13.88 -25.14 13.40
C GLY A 246 14.50 -25.84 12.21
N PHE A 247 14.19 -27.11 12.00
CA PHE A 247 14.67 -28.00 10.93
C PHE A 247 16.17 -28.33 10.95
N VAL A 248 16.90 -27.97 12.01
CA VAL A 248 18.34 -28.22 12.14
C VAL A 248 18.66 -29.75 12.03
N LYS A 249 17.73 -30.61 12.46
CA LYS A 249 17.89 -32.09 12.45
C LYS A 249 17.27 -32.73 11.20
N LEU A 250 17.07 -32.00 10.11
CA LEU A 250 16.39 -32.48 8.91
C LEU A 250 17.10 -33.67 8.23
N GLN A 251 18.42 -33.85 8.40
CA GLN A 251 19.16 -35.00 7.94
C GLN A 251 18.60 -36.34 8.44
N ARG A 252 17.82 -36.38 9.53
CA ARG A 252 17.14 -37.59 9.99
C ARG A 252 16.17 -38.18 8.99
N SER A 253 15.67 -37.35 8.04
CA SER A 253 14.80 -37.82 6.96
C SER A 253 15.51 -38.71 5.92
N GLN A 254 16.84 -38.88 5.97
CA GLN A 254 17.56 -39.83 5.13
C GLN A 254 17.05 -41.28 5.30
N LEU A 255 16.44 -41.58 6.45
CA LEU A 255 15.88 -42.91 6.74
C LEU A 255 14.42 -43.06 6.32
N TRP A 256 13.84 -42.01 5.76
CA TRP A 256 12.45 -42.04 5.32
C TRP A 256 12.31 -42.65 3.93
N PRO A 257 11.21 -43.40 3.66
CA PRO A 257 10.94 -43.90 2.31
C PRO A 257 10.71 -42.69 1.35
N ASP A 258 11.10 -42.89 0.09
CA ASP A 258 10.82 -41.90 -0.94
C ASP A 258 9.39 -42.07 -1.44
N ASN A 259 8.51 -41.16 -1.05
CA ASN A 259 7.15 -41.06 -1.55
C ASN A 259 6.71 -39.58 -1.57
N ASP A 260 5.55 -39.28 -2.15
CA ASP A 260 5.07 -37.89 -2.36
C ASP A 260 4.96 -37.11 -1.07
N ILE A 261 4.55 -37.74 0.04
CA ILE A 261 4.37 -37.09 1.33
C ILE A 261 5.71 -36.73 1.94
N THR A 262 6.64 -37.69 1.99
CA THR A 262 7.97 -37.46 2.60
C THR A 262 8.78 -36.45 1.75
N ARG A 263 8.72 -36.53 0.42
CA ARG A 263 9.30 -35.52 -0.48
C ARG A 263 8.74 -34.13 -0.22
N MET A 264 7.41 -34.00 -0.15
CA MET A 264 6.74 -32.73 0.13
C MET A 264 7.17 -32.17 1.49
N ILE A 265 7.24 -33.00 2.54
CA ILE A 265 7.67 -32.57 3.89
C ILE A 265 9.11 -32.07 3.86
N VAL A 266 10.02 -32.81 3.22
CA VAL A 266 11.44 -32.44 3.16
C VAL A 266 11.63 -31.17 2.35
N LEU A 267 10.99 -31.08 1.18
CA LEU A 267 11.03 -29.87 0.32
C LEU A 267 10.57 -28.63 1.09
N THR A 268 9.37 -28.69 1.70
CA THR A 268 8.82 -27.56 2.48
C THR A 268 9.70 -27.21 3.68
N SER A 269 10.32 -28.22 4.30
CA SER A 269 11.23 -28.03 5.44
C SER A 269 12.51 -27.31 5.02
N LEU A 270 13.11 -27.71 3.88
CA LEU A 270 14.28 -27.05 3.31
C LEU A 270 13.99 -25.61 2.89
N GLN A 271 12.85 -25.36 2.26
CA GLN A 271 12.43 -23.99 1.91
C GLN A 271 12.26 -23.09 3.15
N ARG A 272 11.76 -23.65 4.25
CA ARG A 272 11.64 -22.90 5.52
C ARG A 272 12.98 -22.69 6.20
N LEU A 273 13.85 -23.68 6.14
CA LEU A 273 15.21 -23.57 6.65
C LEU A 273 15.99 -22.50 5.88
N ALA A 274 15.90 -22.49 4.55
CA ALA A 274 16.55 -21.49 3.69
C ALA A 274 16.19 -20.03 4.06
N ARG A 275 14.93 -19.79 4.48
CA ARG A 275 14.51 -18.46 4.96
C ARG A 275 15.16 -18.02 6.26
N LYS A 276 15.67 -18.92 7.02
CA LYS A 276 16.29 -18.69 8.33
C LYS A 276 17.82 -18.75 8.25
N ASP A 277 18.32 -19.70 7.48
CA ASP A 277 19.73 -20.06 7.36
C ASP A 277 19.90 -20.80 6.01
N ALA A 278 20.30 -20.05 4.98
CA ALA A 278 20.39 -20.59 3.63
C ALA A 278 21.57 -21.54 3.49
N GLY A 279 22.69 -21.26 4.17
CA GLY A 279 23.87 -22.14 4.17
C GLY A 279 23.56 -23.50 4.76
N LEU A 280 22.88 -23.55 5.92
CA LEU A 280 22.44 -24.81 6.52
C LEU A 280 21.43 -25.56 5.63
N ALA A 281 20.52 -24.84 4.96
CA ALA A 281 19.59 -25.45 4.02
C ALA A 281 20.31 -26.12 2.84
N ALA A 282 21.34 -25.46 2.30
CA ALA A 282 22.16 -25.99 1.22
C ALA A 282 22.93 -27.25 1.67
N GLU A 283 23.52 -27.24 2.87
CA GLU A 283 24.17 -28.41 3.48
C GLU A 283 23.18 -29.61 3.59
N LYS A 284 21.99 -29.37 4.16
CA LYS A 284 20.96 -30.42 4.32
C LYS A 284 20.45 -30.92 2.97
N LEU A 285 20.29 -30.04 1.97
CA LEU A 285 19.93 -30.47 0.61
C LEU A 285 20.98 -31.42 0.05
N GLN A 286 22.26 -31.08 0.14
CA GLN A 286 23.34 -31.92 -0.35
C GLN A 286 23.33 -33.32 0.31
N LEU A 287 23.05 -33.40 1.62
CA LEU A 287 22.95 -34.68 2.34
C LEU A 287 21.72 -35.51 1.91
N LEU A 288 20.66 -34.86 1.47
CA LEU A 288 19.36 -35.49 1.16
C LEU A 288 19.15 -35.71 -0.34
N GLU A 289 19.99 -35.13 -1.21
CA GLU A 289 19.78 -35.10 -2.66
C GLU A 289 19.71 -36.50 -3.29
N GLY A 290 20.46 -37.45 -2.76
CA GLY A 290 20.45 -38.85 -3.23
C GLY A 290 19.36 -39.73 -2.62
N ASN A 291 18.62 -39.27 -1.62
CA ASN A 291 17.61 -40.06 -0.91
C ASN A 291 16.19 -39.92 -1.50
N PHE A 292 15.95 -38.84 -2.25
CA PHE A 292 14.63 -38.50 -2.78
C PHE A 292 14.72 -38.21 -4.27
N ASN A 293 13.77 -38.75 -5.02
CA ASN A 293 13.65 -38.52 -6.46
C ASN A 293 12.89 -37.20 -6.72
N TRP A 294 13.60 -36.10 -6.66
CA TRP A 294 13.02 -34.74 -6.84
C TRP A 294 12.58 -34.56 -8.29
N GLU A 295 11.38 -34.03 -8.46
CA GLU A 295 11.01 -33.44 -9.76
C GLU A 295 11.86 -32.21 -10.05
N GLU A 296 12.35 -32.09 -11.28
CA GLU A 296 13.26 -30.99 -11.62
C GLU A 296 12.73 -29.59 -11.31
N PRO A 297 11.44 -29.23 -11.56
CA PRO A 297 10.93 -27.93 -11.15
C PRO A 297 10.95 -27.71 -9.64
N GLN A 298 10.69 -28.73 -8.82
CA GLN A 298 10.73 -28.65 -7.37
C GLN A 298 12.16 -28.40 -6.86
N ARG A 299 13.12 -29.17 -7.40
CA ARG A 299 14.54 -29.03 -7.10
C ARG A 299 15.04 -27.62 -7.45
N GLN A 300 14.72 -27.13 -8.64
CA GLN A 300 15.15 -25.80 -9.10
C GLN A 300 14.51 -24.67 -8.26
N THR A 301 13.24 -24.81 -7.89
CA THR A 301 12.59 -23.86 -6.97
C THR A 301 13.31 -23.80 -5.62
N LEU A 302 13.74 -24.95 -5.08
CA LEU A 302 14.48 -25.02 -3.83
C LEU A 302 15.87 -24.38 -3.95
N LEU A 303 16.64 -24.66 -5.01
CA LEU A 303 17.93 -24.03 -5.27
C LEU A 303 17.78 -22.51 -5.42
N ARG A 304 16.74 -22.07 -6.13
CA ARG A 304 16.38 -20.65 -6.26
C ARG A 304 16.08 -20.02 -4.90
N ASP A 305 15.31 -20.68 -4.02
CA ASP A 305 14.96 -20.17 -2.69
C ASP A 305 16.19 -20.08 -1.77
N ILE A 306 17.10 -21.08 -1.83
CA ILE A 306 18.37 -21.05 -1.09
C ILE A 306 19.21 -19.84 -1.58
N ALA A 307 19.41 -19.71 -2.90
CA ALA A 307 20.18 -18.60 -3.45
C ALA A 307 19.57 -17.23 -3.11
N LEU A 308 18.23 -17.11 -3.16
CA LEU A 308 17.53 -15.87 -2.79
C LEU A 308 17.79 -15.49 -1.33
N HIS A 309 17.60 -16.44 -0.41
CA HIS A 309 17.71 -16.15 1.02
C HIS A 309 19.16 -15.93 1.46
N SER A 310 20.10 -16.62 0.83
CA SER A 310 21.54 -16.35 0.98
C SER A 310 21.87 -14.93 0.53
N ALA A 311 21.36 -14.48 -0.63
CA ALA A 311 21.54 -13.11 -1.12
C ALA A 311 20.87 -12.06 -0.20
N VAL A 312 19.68 -12.35 0.32
CA VAL A 312 19.01 -11.50 1.32
C VAL A 312 19.80 -11.41 2.62
N GLY A 313 20.42 -12.52 3.04
CA GLY A 313 21.30 -12.60 4.21
C GLY A 313 22.65 -11.93 3.99
N LEU A 314 23.08 -11.71 2.76
CA LEU A 314 24.44 -11.31 2.35
C LEU A 314 25.49 -12.35 2.78
N GLU A 315 25.14 -13.64 2.74
CA GLU A 315 26.01 -14.74 3.14
C GLU A 315 27.18 -14.91 2.16
N ASP A 316 28.34 -15.36 2.65
CA ASP A 316 29.55 -15.46 1.82
C ASP A 316 29.41 -16.47 0.67
N ASP A 317 28.65 -17.53 0.89
CA ASP A 317 28.40 -18.60 -0.10
C ASP A 317 27.37 -18.25 -1.16
N THR A 318 26.82 -17.01 -1.15
CA THR A 318 25.77 -16.58 -2.08
C THR A 318 26.15 -16.82 -3.54
N ALA A 319 27.39 -16.49 -3.93
CA ALA A 319 27.85 -16.69 -5.32
C ALA A 319 27.82 -18.18 -5.75
N ALA A 320 28.20 -19.08 -4.82
CA ALA A 320 28.16 -20.52 -5.08
C ALA A 320 26.72 -21.03 -5.20
N HIS A 321 25.80 -20.52 -4.37
CA HIS A 321 24.38 -20.86 -4.47
C HIS A 321 23.76 -20.33 -5.76
N MET A 322 24.09 -19.11 -6.18
CA MET A 322 23.65 -18.53 -7.45
C MET A 322 24.11 -19.31 -8.68
N ALA A 323 25.34 -19.85 -8.66
CA ALA A 323 25.88 -20.65 -9.75
C ALA A 323 25.08 -21.95 -9.98
N ARG A 324 24.44 -22.49 -8.94
CA ARG A 324 23.59 -23.69 -9.02
C ARG A 324 22.21 -23.43 -9.63
N VAL A 325 21.78 -22.19 -9.78
CA VAL A 325 20.47 -21.83 -10.34
C VAL A 325 20.61 -21.57 -11.84
N PRO A 326 20.02 -22.40 -12.72
CA PRO A 326 20.05 -22.16 -14.16
C PRO A 326 19.37 -20.81 -14.50
N VAL A 327 19.84 -20.17 -15.58
CA VAL A 327 19.38 -18.83 -15.99
C VAL A 327 17.86 -18.75 -16.11
N MET A 328 17.21 -19.77 -16.65
CA MET A 328 15.76 -19.81 -16.84
C MET A 328 14.95 -19.80 -15.55
N TYR A 329 15.55 -20.13 -14.39
CA TYR A 329 14.93 -20.11 -13.07
C TYR A 329 15.29 -18.85 -12.25
N ARG A 330 16.09 -17.94 -12.83
CA ARG A 330 16.48 -16.67 -12.22
C ARG A 330 15.41 -15.63 -12.48
N ASP A 331 14.41 -15.57 -11.62
CA ASP A 331 13.37 -14.57 -11.72
C ASP A 331 13.86 -13.16 -11.29
N THR A 332 13.02 -12.16 -11.53
CA THR A 332 13.30 -10.76 -11.19
C THR A 332 13.73 -10.57 -9.73
N GLN A 333 13.04 -11.24 -8.78
CA GLN A 333 13.35 -11.10 -7.37
C GLN A 333 14.75 -11.62 -7.03
N LEU A 334 15.13 -12.75 -7.62
CA LEU A 334 16.46 -13.33 -7.41
C LEU A 334 17.54 -12.45 -8.01
N LEU A 335 17.35 -11.95 -9.24
CA LEU A 335 18.30 -11.05 -9.92
C LEU A 335 18.49 -9.74 -9.14
N GLU A 336 17.41 -9.13 -8.65
CA GLU A 336 17.48 -7.93 -7.82
C GLU A 336 18.25 -8.15 -6.51
N TRP A 337 18.06 -9.30 -5.83
CA TRP A 337 18.79 -9.60 -4.61
C TRP A 337 20.25 -10.00 -4.88
N TRP A 338 20.52 -10.65 -5.99
CA TRP A 338 21.87 -10.91 -6.42
C TRP A 338 22.63 -9.61 -6.71
N ALA A 339 21.99 -8.67 -7.40
CA ALA A 339 22.57 -7.34 -7.62
C ALA A 339 22.86 -6.63 -6.29
N ARG A 340 21.95 -6.70 -5.29
CA ARG A 340 22.19 -6.12 -3.94
C ARG A 340 23.34 -6.80 -3.20
N PHE A 341 23.47 -8.12 -3.33
CA PHE A 341 24.62 -8.84 -2.78
C PHE A 341 25.92 -8.37 -3.41
N LEU A 342 26.00 -8.29 -4.74
CA LEU A 342 27.19 -7.82 -5.45
C LEU A 342 27.52 -6.34 -5.10
N LEU A 343 26.48 -5.53 -4.96
CA LEU A 343 26.62 -4.14 -4.47
C LEU A 343 27.22 -4.10 -3.06
N SER A 344 26.79 -4.97 -2.16
CA SER A 344 27.35 -5.05 -0.81
C SER A 344 28.82 -5.47 -0.78
N ARG A 345 29.27 -6.20 -1.81
CA ARG A 345 30.67 -6.62 -1.98
C ARG A 345 31.46 -5.66 -2.85
N GLN A 346 30.80 -4.63 -3.41
CA GLN A 346 31.37 -3.68 -4.36
C GLN A 346 31.98 -4.37 -5.60
N ASP A 347 31.43 -5.52 -5.98
CA ASP A 347 31.80 -6.20 -7.24
C ASP A 347 31.08 -5.55 -8.41
N TRP A 348 31.63 -4.44 -8.87
CA TRP A 348 31.04 -3.59 -9.89
C TRP A 348 30.88 -4.27 -11.25
N SER A 349 31.85 -5.10 -11.64
CA SER A 349 31.83 -5.81 -12.93
C SER A 349 30.74 -6.89 -12.96
N ALA A 350 30.62 -7.69 -11.89
CA ALA A 350 29.57 -8.68 -11.78
C ALA A 350 28.20 -8.01 -11.66
N LEU A 351 28.10 -6.89 -10.94
CA LEU A 351 26.87 -6.10 -10.81
C LEU A 351 26.34 -5.64 -12.17
N LEU A 352 27.20 -5.10 -13.04
CA LEU A 352 26.83 -4.74 -14.42
C LEU A 352 26.24 -5.90 -15.19
N THR A 353 26.89 -7.06 -15.09
CA THR A 353 26.44 -8.28 -15.76
C THR A 353 25.06 -8.71 -15.30
N VAL A 354 24.81 -8.66 -13.99
CA VAL A 354 23.50 -9.07 -13.41
C VAL A 354 22.41 -8.07 -13.73
N ILE A 355 22.67 -6.77 -13.66
CA ILE A 355 21.68 -5.75 -14.08
C ILE A 355 21.31 -5.95 -15.55
N GLY A 356 22.30 -6.28 -16.42
CA GLY A 356 22.04 -6.58 -17.83
C GLY A 356 21.13 -7.80 -18.08
N GLN A 357 21.02 -8.73 -17.13
CA GLN A 357 20.11 -9.90 -17.19
C GLN A 357 18.68 -9.56 -16.73
N MET A 358 18.47 -8.41 -16.08
CA MET A 358 17.12 -8.03 -15.63
C MET A 358 16.20 -7.71 -16.81
N PRO A 359 14.89 -8.02 -16.70
CA PRO A 359 13.90 -7.56 -17.66
C PRO A 359 13.94 -6.03 -17.84
N GLU A 360 13.63 -5.55 -19.05
CA GLU A 360 13.72 -4.12 -19.39
C GLU A 360 12.88 -3.25 -18.45
N GLU A 361 11.68 -3.71 -18.06
CA GLU A 361 10.79 -2.97 -17.16
C GLU A 361 11.42 -2.73 -15.77
N ILE A 362 12.34 -3.60 -15.36
CA ILE A 362 13.05 -3.48 -14.08
C ILE A 362 14.33 -2.68 -14.27
N ARG A 363 15.10 -2.98 -15.32
CA ARG A 363 16.36 -2.30 -15.63
C ARG A 363 16.18 -0.81 -15.90
N SER A 364 15.02 -0.41 -16.48
CA SER A 364 14.65 0.98 -16.74
C SER A 364 14.21 1.77 -15.50
N ASP A 365 14.04 1.12 -14.35
CA ASP A 365 13.80 1.83 -13.08
C ASP A 365 15.01 2.68 -12.70
N ASP A 366 14.76 3.91 -12.21
CA ASP A 366 15.81 4.88 -11.85
C ASP A 366 16.83 4.31 -10.87
N ARG A 367 16.43 3.40 -9.98
CA ARG A 367 17.30 2.65 -9.07
C ARG A 367 18.36 1.86 -9.83
N TRP A 368 17.93 1.01 -10.77
CA TRP A 368 18.86 0.14 -11.47
C TRP A 368 19.67 0.89 -12.52
N GLN A 369 19.12 1.95 -13.11
CA GLN A 369 19.88 2.87 -13.96
C GLN A 369 21.00 3.59 -13.21
N TYR A 370 20.71 4.05 -11.98
CA TYR A 370 21.72 4.67 -11.13
C TYR A 370 22.85 3.67 -10.77
N TRP A 371 22.49 2.48 -10.29
CA TRP A 371 23.49 1.49 -9.89
C TRP A 371 24.25 0.91 -11.10
N GLN A 372 23.64 0.80 -12.27
CA GLN A 372 24.33 0.44 -13.51
C GLN A 372 25.38 1.50 -13.89
N ALA A 373 25.01 2.77 -13.84
CA ALA A 373 25.92 3.86 -14.14
C ALA A 373 27.07 3.93 -13.12
N GLN A 374 26.78 3.81 -11.83
CA GLN A 374 27.78 3.76 -10.76
C GLN A 374 28.76 2.58 -10.93
N ALA A 375 28.22 1.40 -11.23
CA ALA A 375 29.04 0.22 -11.47
C ALA A 375 29.96 0.39 -12.69
N GLY A 376 29.46 1.00 -13.77
CA GLY A 376 30.26 1.32 -14.95
C GLY A 376 31.43 2.27 -14.66
N LEU A 377 31.17 3.32 -13.87
CA LEU A 377 32.19 4.29 -13.45
C LEU A 377 33.23 3.65 -12.52
N ARG A 378 32.74 2.95 -11.49
CA ARG A 378 33.62 2.36 -10.44
C ARG A 378 34.42 1.15 -10.93
N SER A 379 33.94 0.45 -11.97
CA SER A 379 34.71 -0.61 -12.66
C SER A 379 35.69 -0.07 -13.70
N GLY A 380 35.66 1.23 -14.01
CA GLY A 380 36.45 1.83 -15.05
C GLY A 380 36.01 1.53 -16.50
N GLN A 381 34.88 0.88 -16.68
CA GLN A 381 34.32 0.53 -18.00
C GLN A 381 33.68 1.75 -18.70
N VAL A 382 33.24 2.73 -17.91
CA VAL A 382 32.65 3.98 -18.39
C VAL A 382 33.48 5.16 -17.88
N LYS A 383 33.81 6.13 -18.73
CA LYS A 383 34.47 7.37 -18.32
C LYS A 383 33.43 8.43 -17.93
N PRO A 384 33.70 9.27 -16.92
CA PRO A 384 32.83 10.42 -16.66
C PRO A 384 32.91 11.41 -17.87
N PRO A 385 31.78 12.06 -18.13
CA PRO A 385 30.48 11.90 -17.52
C PRO A 385 29.65 10.81 -18.18
N SER A 386 28.94 10.07 -17.35
CA SER A 386 28.03 9.02 -17.80
C SER A 386 26.73 9.63 -18.29
N GLU A 387 26.36 9.39 -19.56
CA GLU A 387 25.06 9.84 -20.11
C GLU A 387 23.85 9.36 -19.27
N PRO A 388 23.82 8.12 -18.76
CA PRO A 388 22.75 7.69 -17.86
C PRO A 388 22.62 8.52 -16.58
N LEU A 389 23.73 8.94 -15.96
CA LEU A 389 23.69 9.83 -14.79
C LEU A 389 23.18 11.23 -15.14
N LEU A 390 23.52 11.75 -16.31
CA LEU A 390 22.99 13.04 -16.78
C LEU A 390 21.47 12.99 -16.96
N LYS A 391 20.95 11.91 -17.55
CA LYS A 391 19.48 11.69 -17.69
C LYS A 391 18.81 11.56 -16.33
N LEU A 392 19.43 10.90 -15.37
CA LEU A 392 18.90 10.81 -14.02
C LEU A 392 18.93 12.16 -13.30
N ALA A 393 20.02 12.92 -13.41
CA ALA A 393 20.16 14.25 -12.79
C ALA A 393 19.09 15.26 -13.25
N ALA A 394 18.45 15.01 -14.40
CA ALA A 394 17.29 15.78 -14.86
C ALA A 394 16.00 15.52 -14.06
N LYS A 395 15.98 14.53 -13.16
CA LYS A 395 14.79 14.10 -12.41
C LYS A 395 14.81 14.59 -10.97
N ALA A 396 13.73 15.20 -10.51
CA ALA A 396 13.57 15.63 -9.12
C ALA A 396 13.09 14.48 -8.22
N ASN A 397 13.94 13.46 -8.05
CA ASN A 397 13.73 12.32 -7.18
C ASN A 397 15.04 11.88 -6.54
N TYR A 398 15.00 10.85 -5.68
CA TYR A 398 16.16 10.38 -4.93
C TYR A 398 17.37 10.08 -5.80
N TYR A 399 17.20 9.24 -6.83
CA TYR A 399 18.31 8.86 -7.71
C TYR A 399 18.77 10.00 -8.62
N GLY A 400 17.84 10.89 -8.99
CA GLY A 400 18.18 12.11 -9.73
C GLY A 400 19.03 13.07 -8.90
N PHE A 401 18.69 13.26 -7.63
CA PHE A 401 19.48 14.10 -6.72
C PHE A 401 20.85 13.47 -6.42
N LEU A 402 20.93 12.15 -6.25
CA LEU A 402 22.23 11.45 -6.11
C LEU A 402 23.10 11.60 -7.37
N ALA A 403 22.51 11.44 -8.56
CA ALA A 403 23.22 11.62 -9.82
C ALA A 403 23.72 13.06 -10.00
N ALA A 404 22.91 14.05 -9.62
CA ALA A 404 23.31 15.46 -9.65
C ALA A 404 24.43 15.75 -8.65
N ASP A 405 24.43 15.13 -7.47
CA ASP A 405 25.51 15.26 -6.49
C ASP A 405 26.83 14.68 -7.01
N GLU A 406 26.79 13.49 -7.63
CA GLU A 406 27.94 12.82 -8.24
C GLU A 406 28.55 13.64 -9.38
N LEU A 407 27.72 14.28 -10.17
CA LEU A 407 28.13 15.11 -11.30
C LEU A 407 28.44 16.58 -10.90
N HIS A 408 28.30 16.93 -9.62
CA HIS A 408 28.40 18.30 -9.10
C HIS A 408 27.46 19.32 -9.78
N LEU A 409 26.31 18.86 -10.28
CA LEU A 409 25.29 19.67 -10.93
C LEU A 409 24.33 20.28 -9.91
N GLY A 410 23.59 21.33 -10.32
CA GLY A 410 22.40 21.80 -9.61
C GLY A 410 21.26 20.78 -9.69
N TYR A 411 20.26 20.96 -8.82
CA TYR A 411 19.07 20.11 -8.83
C TYR A 411 18.04 20.60 -9.84
N ASN A 412 17.62 19.74 -10.76
CA ASN A 412 16.64 20.08 -11.76
C ASN A 412 15.21 19.97 -11.17
N ILE A 413 14.75 21.05 -10.52
CA ILE A 413 13.39 21.16 -10.01
C ILE A 413 12.61 22.12 -10.90
N CYS A 414 11.83 21.57 -11.83
CA CYS A 414 11.04 22.32 -12.80
C CYS A 414 9.56 22.35 -12.38
N PRO A 415 9.11 23.40 -11.64
CA PRO A 415 7.72 23.52 -11.26
C PRO A 415 6.87 23.87 -12.48
N GLN A 416 5.87 23.06 -12.73
CA GLN A 416 4.82 23.42 -13.68
C GLN A 416 3.70 24.17 -12.96
N LYS A 417 3.17 25.20 -13.63
CA LYS A 417 1.92 25.83 -13.19
C LYS A 417 0.75 24.98 -13.67
N PRO A 418 -0.20 24.65 -12.78
CA PRO A 418 -1.37 23.91 -13.20
C PRO A 418 -2.19 24.74 -14.20
N GLN A 419 -2.35 24.21 -15.40
CA GLN A 419 -3.22 24.78 -16.42
C GLN A 419 -4.53 24.00 -16.40
N VAL A 420 -5.51 24.49 -15.63
CA VAL A 420 -6.84 23.91 -15.52
C VAL A 420 -7.86 25.01 -15.74
N ASP A 421 -8.77 24.83 -16.70
CA ASP A 421 -9.85 25.78 -16.94
C ASP A 421 -10.81 25.77 -15.74
N ALA A 422 -11.24 26.96 -15.30
CA ALA A 422 -12.23 27.10 -14.25
C ALA A 422 -13.52 26.33 -14.56
N ARG A 423 -13.91 26.26 -15.83
CA ARG A 423 -15.07 25.48 -16.28
C ARG A 423 -14.89 23.97 -16.02
N ASP A 424 -13.68 23.44 -16.17
CA ASP A 424 -13.42 22.03 -15.86
C ASP A 424 -13.52 21.76 -14.35
N ILE A 425 -13.03 22.67 -13.52
CA ILE A 425 -13.16 22.56 -12.07
C ILE A 425 -14.63 22.58 -11.66
N GLU A 426 -15.44 23.50 -12.22
CA GLU A 426 -16.87 23.57 -11.94
C GLU A 426 -17.63 22.34 -12.48
N ARG A 427 -17.26 21.82 -13.63
CA ARG A 427 -17.81 20.58 -14.17
C ARG A 427 -17.54 19.39 -13.24
N ILE A 428 -16.32 19.25 -12.74
CA ILE A 428 -15.97 18.20 -11.76
C ILE A 428 -16.73 18.42 -10.44
N ALA A 429 -16.77 19.64 -9.94
CA ALA A 429 -17.54 19.99 -8.74
C ALA A 429 -19.05 19.71 -8.91
N GLY A 430 -19.56 19.81 -10.14
CA GLY A 430 -20.93 19.51 -10.51
C GLY A 430 -21.30 18.02 -10.51
N ILE A 431 -20.33 17.09 -10.47
CA ILE A 431 -20.58 15.65 -10.39
C ILE A 431 -21.10 15.30 -8.98
N ASP A 432 -22.20 14.58 -8.91
CA ASP A 432 -22.91 14.33 -7.65
C ASP A 432 -22.04 13.67 -6.57
N GLY A 433 -21.14 12.75 -6.94
CA GLY A 433 -20.19 12.16 -5.98
C GLY A 433 -19.27 13.18 -5.32
N PHE A 434 -18.78 14.18 -6.07
CA PHE A 434 -17.97 15.27 -5.50
C PHE A 434 -18.80 16.26 -4.70
N LYS A 435 -20.02 16.58 -5.15
CA LYS A 435 -20.96 17.40 -4.34
C LYS A 435 -21.20 16.77 -2.98
N ARG A 436 -21.53 15.45 -2.96
CA ARG A 436 -21.73 14.72 -1.71
C ARG A 436 -20.47 14.70 -0.84
N ALA A 437 -19.31 14.46 -1.45
CA ALA A 437 -18.05 14.45 -0.73
C ALA A 437 -17.76 15.78 -0.03
N LEU A 438 -17.97 16.90 -0.72
CA LEU A 438 -17.77 18.25 -0.17
C LEU A 438 -18.77 18.55 0.93
N GLU A 439 -20.03 18.19 0.76
CA GLU A 439 -21.07 18.41 1.75
C GLU A 439 -20.87 17.55 3.01
N LEU A 440 -20.47 16.28 2.84
CA LEU A 440 -20.08 15.41 3.96
C LEU A 440 -18.86 15.95 4.72
N ARG A 441 -17.92 16.59 4.02
CA ARG A 441 -16.75 17.22 4.66
C ARG A 441 -17.17 18.41 5.52
N LYS A 442 -18.09 19.26 5.06
CA LYS A 442 -18.69 20.34 5.87
C LYS A 442 -19.43 19.79 7.09
N ALA A 443 -20.05 18.61 6.94
CA ALA A 443 -20.67 17.90 8.07
C ALA A 443 -19.66 17.19 8.99
N GLU A 444 -18.35 17.34 8.75
CA GLU A 444 -17.25 16.69 9.50
C GLU A 444 -17.27 15.16 9.43
N LEU A 445 -18.02 14.58 8.48
CA LEU A 445 -18.08 13.15 8.22
C LEU A 445 -16.96 12.70 7.27
N ASN A 446 -15.71 13.01 7.64
CA ASN A 446 -14.52 12.90 6.79
C ASN A 446 -14.30 11.52 6.17
N ASN A 447 -14.63 10.42 6.87
CA ASN A 447 -14.50 9.07 6.32
C ASN A 447 -15.45 8.86 5.13
N TRP A 448 -16.70 9.33 5.25
CA TRP A 448 -17.69 9.24 4.19
C TRP A 448 -17.35 10.17 3.03
N ALA A 449 -16.92 11.39 3.36
CA ALA A 449 -16.43 12.36 2.38
C ALA A 449 -15.32 11.78 1.51
N THR A 450 -14.30 11.18 2.16
CA THR A 450 -13.19 10.49 1.48
C THR A 450 -13.68 9.33 0.62
N GLY A 451 -14.66 8.56 1.10
CA GLY A 451 -15.26 7.45 0.36
C GLY A 451 -15.94 7.91 -0.93
N GLU A 452 -16.83 8.92 -0.84
CA GLU A 452 -17.52 9.50 -2.01
C GLU A 452 -16.54 10.11 -3.01
N TRP A 453 -15.56 10.89 -2.53
CA TRP A 453 -14.53 11.46 -3.38
C TRP A 453 -13.74 10.40 -4.16
N SER A 454 -13.27 9.38 -3.44
CA SER A 454 -12.47 8.32 -4.05
C SER A 454 -13.27 7.51 -5.06
N LEU A 455 -14.54 7.24 -4.76
CA LEU A 455 -15.44 6.53 -5.66
C LEU A 455 -15.75 7.35 -6.92
N ALA A 456 -16.02 8.65 -6.77
CA ALA A 456 -16.24 9.54 -7.90
C ALA A 456 -14.98 9.67 -8.78
N ALA A 457 -13.81 9.86 -8.16
CA ALA A 457 -12.54 9.98 -8.89
C ALA A 457 -12.16 8.70 -9.64
N SER A 458 -12.44 7.51 -9.08
CA SER A 458 -12.11 6.22 -9.70
C SER A 458 -12.89 5.93 -11.00
N ARG A 459 -13.97 6.65 -11.24
CA ARG A 459 -14.82 6.52 -12.44
C ARG A 459 -14.42 7.48 -13.56
N LEU A 460 -13.50 8.39 -13.28
CA LEU A 460 -13.05 9.37 -14.26
C LEU A 460 -11.83 8.85 -15.02
N PRO A 461 -11.71 9.19 -16.31
CA PRO A 461 -10.49 8.90 -17.06
C PRO A 461 -9.31 9.71 -16.51
N THR A 462 -8.09 9.19 -16.67
CA THR A 462 -6.85 9.79 -16.16
C THR A 462 -6.68 11.27 -16.50
N ARG A 463 -7.08 11.68 -17.71
CA ARG A 463 -7.02 13.09 -18.18
C ARG A 463 -7.84 14.07 -17.31
N GLU A 464 -8.87 13.60 -16.61
CA GLU A 464 -9.74 14.41 -15.75
C GLU A 464 -9.15 14.61 -14.34
N LEU A 465 -8.18 13.77 -13.95
CA LEU A 465 -7.64 13.77 -12.59
C LEU A 465 -6.90 15.05 -12.23
N ARG A 466 -6.38 15.78 -13.24
CA ARG A 466 -5.79 17.11 -13.02
C ARG A 466 -6.86 18.13 -12.55
N ALA A 467 -8.06 18.10 -13.14
CA ALA A 467 -9.17 18.93 -12.70
C ALA A 467 -9.70 18.51 -11.32
N VAL A 468 -9.70 17.20 -11.03
CA VAL A 468 -9.99 16.68 -9.68
C VAL A 468 -8.99 17.20 -8.65
N ALA A 469 -7.70 17.22 -9.00
CA ALA A 469 -6.65 17.78 -8.12
C ALA A 469 -6.84 19.30 -7.92
N ALA A 470 -7.22 20.04 -8.96
CA ALA A 470 -7.52 21.46 -8.88
C ALA A 470 -8.69 21.74 -7.94
N LEU A 471 -9.78 20.95 -8.05
CA LEU A 471 -10.91 21.05 -7.12
C LEU A 471 -10.46 20.75 -5.68
N ALA A 472 -9.71 19.67 -5.45
CA ALA A 472 -9.22 19.31 -4.12
C ALA A 472 -8.32 20.42 -3.54
N ASN A 473 -7.44 21.01 -4.35
CA ASN A 473 -6.58 22.11 -3.92
C ASN A 473 -7.38 23.37 -3.57
N ARG A 474 -8.38 23.73 -4.37
CA ARG A 474 -9.31 24.84 -4.11
C ARG A 474 -9.99 24.68 -2.73
N GLU A 475 -10.37 23.44 -2.40
CA GLU A 475 -11.03 23.08 -1.15
C GLU A 475 -10.05 22.84 0.02
N ASN A 476 -8.74 23.08 -0.16
CA ASN A 476 -7.70 22.78 0.82
C ASN A 476 -7.72 21.29 1.27
N TRP A 477 -8.02 20.38 0.35
CA TRP A 477 -8.04 18.96 0.62
C TRP A 477 -6.78 18.31 0.04
N HIS A 478 -5.65 18.55 0.71
CA HIS A 478 -4.30 18.30 0.21
C HIS A 478 -4.05 16.85 -0.20
N ASP A 479 -4.44 15.89 0.63
CA ASP A 479 -4.24 14.47 0.33
C ASP A 479 -5.00 14.03 -0.92
N ARG A 480 -6.18 14.59 -1.18
CA ARG A 480 -6.95 14.29 -2.40
C ARG A 480 -6.29 14.85 -3.65
N ALA A 481 -5.72 16.05 -3.58
CA ALA A 481 -4.93 16.64 -4.65
C ALA A 481 -3.68 15.78 -4.95
N ILE A 482 -2.96 15.41 -3.90
CA ILE A 482 -1.76 14.57 -3.99
C ILE A 482 -2.04 13.22 -4.66
N PHE A 483 -3.11 12.52 -4.26
CA PHE A 483 -3.47 11.23 -4.87
C PHE A 483 -3.93 11.36 -6.31
N ALA A 484 -4.72 12.39 -6.63
CA ALA A 484 -5.16 12.63 -8.00
C ALA A 484 -3.97 12.88 -8.93
N LEU A 485 -3.00 13.70 -8.51
CA LEU A 485 -1.77 13.98 -9.28
C LEU A 485 -0.84 12.77 -9.39
N GLY A 486 -0.76 11.94 -8.35
CA GLY A 486 -0.02 10.68 -8.42
C GLY A 486 -0.60 9.73 -9.47
N ASN A 487 -1.92 9.66 -9.57
CA ASN A 487 -2.63 8.81 -10.53
C ASN A 487 -2.64 9.38 -11.95
N SER A 488 -2.57 10.71 -12.12
CA SER A 488 -2.49 11.34 -13.46
C SER A 488 -1.07 11.37 -14.03
N GLY A 489 -0.05 11.18 -13.20
CA GLY A 489 1.35 11.33 -13.60
C GLY A 489 1.84 12.78 -13.65
N ASP A 490 1.07 13.74 -13.17
CA ASP A 490 1.43 15.16 -13.13
C ASP A 490 2.43 15.45 -11.99
N LEU A 491 3.62 14.87 -12.08
CA LEU A 491 4.58 14.87 -11.01
C LEU A 491 5.29 16.21 -10.77
N GLN A 492 5.24 17.14 -11.71
CA GLN A 492 5.88 18.46 -11.65
C GLN A 492 4.97 19.58 -11.10
N LEU A 493 3.73 19.27 -10.74
CA LEU A 493 2.83 20.20 -10.05
C LEU A 493 3.18 20.26 -8.56
N TYR A 494 4.38 20.72 -8.24
CA TYR A 494 4.96 20.63 -6.89
C TYR A 494 4.16 21.40 -5.85
N ASP A 495 3.55 22.54 -6.19
CA ASP A 495 2.75 23.34 -5.25
C ASP A 495 1.59 22.52 -4.65
N TRP A 496 0.96 21.68 -5.46
CA TRP A 496 -0.15 20.85 -5.03
C TRP A 496 0.29 19.49 -4.48
N ARG A 497 1.45 18.97 -4.92
CA ARG A 497 2.01 17.71 -4.44
C ARG A 497 2.77 17.83 -3.14
N PHE A 498 3.32 19.02 -2.86
CA PHE A 498 4.10 19.35 -1.68
C PHE A 498 3.56 20.64 -1.04
N PRO A 499 2.29 20.62 -0.56
CA PRO A 499 1.68 21.80 0.04
C PRO A 499 2.36 22.18 1.36
N LEU A 500 2.40 23.49 1.65
CA LEU A 500 2.89 24.02 2.93
C LEU A 500 1.73 24.14 3.95
N ALA A 501 0.97 23.06 4.12
CA ALA A 501 -0.10 23.00 5.09
C ALA A 501 0.47 23.06 6.52
N TRP A 502 -0.24 23.71 7.44
CA TRP A 502 0.12 23.87 8.87
C TRP A 502 1.55 24.39 9.08
N GLU A 503 1.97 25.33 8.25
CA GLU A 503 3.36 25.81 8.22
C GLU A 503 3.80 26.36 9.58
N THR A 504 2.95 27.14 10.24
CA THR A 504 3.23 27.73 11.54
C THR A 504 3.44 26.65 12.61
N GLU A 505 2.55 25.68 12.66
CA GLU A 505 2.60 24.58 13.63
C GLU A 505 3.82 23.70 13.39
N ILE A 506 4.10 23.32 12.14
CA ILE A 506 5.25 22.47 11.78
C ILE A 506 6.56 23.17 12.08
N LYS A 507 6.71 24.45 11.73
CA LYS A 507 7.92 25.23 12.06
C LYS A 507 8.13 25.36 13.57
N ARG A 508 7.05 25.58 14.34
CA ARG A 508 7.10 25.67 15.81
C ARG A 508 7.55 24.34 16.43
N GLU A 509 6.93 23.23 16.05
CA GLU A 509 7.25 21.92 16.60
C GLU A 509 8.64 21.43 16.16
N ALA A 510 9.06 21.74 14.92
CA ALA A 510 10.42 21.49 14.44
C ALA A 510 11.45 22.26 15.29
N ALA A 511 11.25 23.55 15.52
CA ALA A 511 12.13 24.36 16.34
C ALA A 511 12.19 23.87 17.80
N THR A 512 11.05 23.53 18.40
CA THR A 512 10.95 22.98 19.76
C THR A 512 11.78 21.71 19.93
N ASN A 513 11.77 20.85 18.91
CA ASN A 513 12.46 19.55 18.92
C ASN A 513 13.84 19.57 18.21
N LYS A 514 14.34 20.73 17.81
CA LYS A 514 15.61 20.94 17.09
C LYS A 514 15.71 20.12 15.80
N LEU A 515 14.61 20.05 15.06
CA LEU A 515 14.52 19.36 13.77
C LEU A 515 14.51 20.37 12.61
N ASP A 516 14.94 19.92 11.45
CA ASP A 516 14.77 20.62 10.18
C ASP A 516 13.28 20.57 9.78
N PRO A 517 12.59 21.72 9.61
CA PRO A 517 11.17 21.71 9.23
C PRO A 517 10.91 21.04 7.87
N ALA A 518 11.85 21.13 6.92
CA ALA A 518 11.74 20.41 5.65
C ALA A 518 11.71 18.90 5.85
N TRP A 519 12.49 18.37 6.81
CA TRP A 519 12.49 16.96 7.13
C TRP A 519 11.20 16.51 7.84
N VAL A 520 10.65 17.33 8.71
CA VAL A 520 9.32 17.06 9.30
C VAL A 520 8.25 16.98 8.21
N TYR A 521 8.23 17.94 7.26
CA TYR A 521 7.34 17.89 6.10
C TYR A 521 7.56 16.64 5.23
N GLY A 522 8.80 16.29 4.92
CA GLY A 522 9.16 15.11 4.14
C GLY A 522 8.65 13.82 4.79
N THR A 523 8.75 13.73 6.12
CA THR A 523 8.21 12.62 6.92
C THR A 523 6.68 12.59 6.84
N ILE A 524 5.97 13.68 7.14
CA ILE A 524 4.50 13.76 7.05
C ILE A 524 4.01 13.38 5.66
N ARG A 525 4.67 13.89 4.62
CA ARG A 525 4.31 13.62 3.23
C ARG A 525 4.48 12.13 2.88
N SER A 526 5.50 11.47 3.43
CA SER A 526 5.76 10.05 3.22
C SER A 526 4.80 9.15 4.03
N GLU A 527 4.43 9.56 5.23
CA GLU A 527 3.60 8.80 6.16
C GLU A 527 2.11 8.84 5.82
N SER A 528 1.58 9.99 5.52
CA SER A 528 0.13 10.20 5.40
C SER A 528 -0.32 10.90 4.12
N ALA A 529 0.61 11.40 3.30
CA ALA A 529 0.29 12.31 2.21
C ALA A 529 -0.55 13.52 2.67
N MET A 530 -0.29 14.05 3.86
CA MET A 530 -1.03 15.14 4.51
C MET A 530 -2.44 14.78 5.00
N MET A 531 -2.76 13.50 5.17
CA MET A 531 -4.07 13.06 5.70
C MET A 531 -4.04 13.04 7.24
N GLU A 532 -4.73 14.00 7.88
CA GLU A 532 -4.81 14.10 9.36
C GLU A 532 -5.40 12.86 10.02
N THR A 533 -6.38 12.24 9.37
CA THR A 533 -7.12 11.08 9.90
C THR A 533 -6.58 9.75 9.43
N ALA A 534 -5.42 9.72 8.77
CA ALA A 534 -4.82 8.49 8.24
C ALA A 534 -4.70 7.41 9.32
N ARG A 535 -4.97 6.16 8.91
CA ARG A 535 -4.79 4.98 9.76
C ARG A 535 -4.22 3.82 8.95
N SER A 536 -3.07 3.31 9.38
CA SER A 536 -2.46 2.14 8.76
C SER A 536 -3.06 0.82 9.27
N SER A 537 -2.74 -0.29 8.58
CA SER A 537 -3.08 -1.65 9.03
C SER A 537 -2.43 -2.01 10.37
N ALA A 538 -1.29 -1.41 10.70
CA ALA A 538 -0.60 -1.55 11.98
C ALA A 538 -1.14 -0.62 13.06
N ASN A 539 -2.28 0.08 12.81
CA ASN A 539 -2.89 1.04 13.70
C ASN A 539 -2.02 2.27 14.01
N ALA A 540 -1.12 2.66 13.10
CA ALA A 540 -0.48 3.96 13.15
C ALA A 540 -1.49 5.04 12.72
N LEU A 541 -1.46 6.22 13.35
CA LEU A 541 -2.49 7.24 13.25
C LEU A 541 -1.94 8.63 12.90
N GLY A 542 -2.69 9.35 12.08
CA GLY A 542 -2.54 10.79 11.83
C GLY A 542 -1.39 11.14 10.91
N LEU A 543 -1.04 12.43 10.87
CA LEU A 543 -0.08 13.00 9.93
C LEU A 543 1.27 12.28 9.90
N MET A 544 1.83 12.01 11.09
CA MET A 544 3.13 11.36 11.26
C MET A 544 3.02 9.86 11.59
N GLN A 545 1.86 9.24 11.37
CA GLN A 545 1.60 7.81 11.55
C GLN A 545 2.16 7.22 12.86
N VAL A 546 1.84 7.86 13.98
CA VAL A 546 2.29 7.43 15.30
C VAL A 546 1.38 6.30 15.81
N THR A 547 1.97 5.17 16.25
CA THR A 547 1.18 4.11 16.91
C THR A 547 0.72 4.55 18.30
N PRO A 548 -0.46 4.11 18.79
CA PRO A 548 -0.96 4.47 20.12
C PRO A 548 0.04 4.15 21.25
N ALA A 549 0.76 3.03 21.15
CA ALA A 549 1.77 2.65 22.14
C ALA A 549 2.96 3.62 22.15
N THR A 550 3.48 3.98 20.96
CA THR A 550 4.54 4.99 20.81
C THR A 550 4.06 6.35 21.31
N GLY A 551 2.85 6.77 20.91
CA GLY A 551 2.28 8.05 21.32
C GLY A 551 2.18 8.19 22.84
N LYS A 552 1.64 7.18 23.52
CA LYS A 552 1.55 7.16 24.99
C LYS A 552 2.93 7.24 25.67
N ARG A 553 3.91 6.47 25.16
CA ARG A 553 5.28 6.45 25.69
C ARG A 553 5.99 7.79 25.51
N VAL A 554 5.91 8.37 24.32
CA VAL A 554 6.54 9.66 23.98
C VAL A 554 5.88 10.81 24.77
N ALA A 555 4.55 10.85 24.82
CA ALA A 555 3.82 11.85 25.59
C ALA A 555 4.23 11.82 27.08
N LYS A 556 4.35 10.62 27.68
CA LYS A 556 4.84 10.48 29.07
C LYS A 556 6.28 11.00 29.23
N LYS A 557 7.19 10.62 28.32
CA LYS A 557 8.62 10.98 28.37
C LYS A 557 8.81 12.51 28.31
N HIS A 558 8.08 13.16 27.40
CA HIS A 558 8.21 14.59 27.11
C HIS A 558 7.18 15.46 27.86
N ARG A 559 6.37 14.88 28.76
CA ARG A 559 5.31 15.58 29.51
C ARG A 559 4.29 16.28 28.60
N LEU A 560 4.00 15.68 27.44
CA LEU A 560 2.99 16.15 26.50
C LEU A 560 1.60 15.66 26.92
N SER A 561 0.56 16.38 26.49
CA SER A 561 -0.83 15.97 26.74
C SER A 561 -1.13 14.62 26.08
N TRP A 562 -1.84 13.74 26.80
CA TRP A 562 -2.31 12.45 26.30
C TRP A 562 -3.71 12.14 26.81
N SER A 563 -4.72 12.37 25.97
CA SER A 563 -6.13 12.05 26.26
C SER A 563 -6.58 10.71 25.63
N GLY A 564 -5.67 10.01 24.93
CA GLY A 564 -5.94 8.75 24.25
C GLY A 564 -5.55 8.78 22.77
N SER A 565 -5.71 7.64 22.10
CA SER A 565 -5.27 7.49 20.70
C SER A 565 -6.04 8.37 19.70
N ALA A 566 -7.25 8.81 20.06
CA ALA A 566 -8.06 9.66 19.17
C ALA A 566 -7.37 11.00 18.86
N GLN A 567 -6.62 11.57 19.82
CA GLN A 567 -5.91 12.83 19.61
C GLN A 567 -4.86 12.76 18.50
N LEU A 568 -4.32 11.58 18.21
CA LEU A 568 -3.35 11.41 17.13
C LEU A 568 -3.94 11.65 15.72
N LYS A 569 -5.25 11.82 15.61
CA LYS A 569 -5.95 12.17 14.37
C LYS A 569 -6.17 13.67 14.19
N SER A 570 -5.51 14.48 14.99
CA SER A 570 -5.51 15.94 14.86
C SER A 570 -4.08 16.47 14.76
N VAL A 571 -3.92 17.60 14.11
CA VAL A 571 -2.63 18.29 13.96
C VAL A 571 -2.00 18.54 15.33
N GLY A 572 -2.73 19.20 16.23
CA GLY A 572 -2.26 19.56 17.58
C GLY A 572 -1.94 18.37 18.49
N GLY A 573 -2.52 17.20 18.24
CA GLY A 573 -2.23 15.98 18.99
C GLY A 573 -1.14 15.11 18.38
N ASN A 574 -0.93 15.20 17.06
CA ASN A 574 0.00 14.35 16.33
C ASN A 574 1.40 14.95 16.20
N LEU A 575 1.50 16.22 15.77
CA LEU A 575 2.78 16.88 15.51
C LEU A 575 3.71 16.92 16.73
N PRO A 576 3.26 17.37 17.93
CA PRO A 576 4.16 17.42 19.09
C PRO A 576 4.74 16.06 19.46
N ILE A 577 3.93 14.99 19.34
CA ILE A 577 4.34 13.62 19.68
C ILE A 577 5.27 13.06 18.59
N GLY A 578 4.92 13.25 17.32
CA GLY A 578 5.70 12.73 16.19
C GLY A 578 7.09 13.38 16.09
N THR A 579 7.17 14.69 16.26
CA THR A 579 8.44 15.44 16.23
C THR A 579 9.30 15.14 17.47
N ALA A 580 8.72 15.00 18.65
CA ALA A 580 9.45 14.56 19.84
C ALA A 580 10.02 13.15 19.66
N TYR A 581 9.28 12.23 19.02
CA TYR A 581 9.79 10.90 18.70
C TYR A 581 10.94 10.95 17.69
N MET A 582 10.84 11.76 16.61
CA MET A 582 11.95 11.96 15.68
C MET A 582 13.20 12.51 16.38
N SER A 583 13.04 13.48 17.30
CA SER A 583 14.14 14.04 18.08
C SER A 583 14.79 13.02 19.02
N ASP A 584 14.00 12.12 19.61
CA ASP A 584 14.54 11.02 20.41
C ASP A 584 15.43 10.12 19.55
N LEU A 585 14.94 9.69 18.38
CA LEU A 585 15.70 8.85 17.45
C LEU A 585 16.95 9.57 16.93
N LEU A 586 16.87 10.90 16.69
CA LEU A 586 18.03 11.66 16.22
C LEU A 586 19.17 11.61 17.22
N LYS A 587 18.86 11.72 18.52
CA LYS A 587 19.85 11.57 19.59
C LYS A 587 20.40 10.15 19.70
N ASP A 588 19.51 9.14 19.54
CA ASP A 588 19.91 7.73 19.64
C ASP A 588 20.84 7.30 18.51
N TYR A 589 20.78 7.98 17.33
CA TYR A 589 21.59 7.67 16.14
C TYR A 589 22.58 8.77 15.75
N SER A 590 23.06 9.56 16.72
CA SER A 590 24.14 10.55 16.51
C SER A 590 23.90 11.46 15.30
N ASP A 591 22.71 12.00 15.21
CA ASP A 591 22.29 12.92 14.15
C ASP A 591 22.30 12.34 12.71
N ASN A 592 22.22 11.01 12.55
CA ASN A 592 22.15 10.36 11.23
C ASN A 592 20.71 10.25 10.70
N PRO A 593 20.30 11.05 9.69
CA PRO A 593 18.91 11.05 9.20
C PRO A 593 18.48 9.73 8.53
N VAL A 594 19.43 8.97 7.97
CA VAL A 594 19.17 7.68 7.33
C VAL A 594 18.73 6.65 8.37
N LEU A 595 19.50 6.54 9.47
CA LEU A 595 19.20 5.62 10.57
C LEU A 595 17.91 6.01 11.30
N VAL A 596 17.70 7.32 11.50
CA VAL A 596 16.45 7.83 12.08
C VAL A 596 15.25 7.48 11.21
N SER A 597 15.31 7.74 9.90
CA SER A 597 14.20 7.41 8.98
C SER A 597 13.94 5.90 8.95
N GLY A 598 15.00 5.08 8.93
CA GLY A 598 14.89 3.63 9.03
C GLY A 598 14.22 3.18 10.33
N SER A 599 14.60 3.77 11.47
CA SER A 599 14.03 3.45 12.78
C SER A 599 12.60 3.94 12.95
N TYR A 600 12.28 5.07 12.36
CA TYR A 600 10.90 5.58 12.37
C TYR A 600 9.94 4.61 11.68
N ASN A 601 10.33 4.09 10.53
CA ASN A 601 9.51 3.16 9.73
C ASN A 601 9.52 1.72 10.26
N ALA A 602 10.71 1.13 10.49
CA ALA A 602 10.87 -0.29 10.83
C ALA A 602 11.02 -0.57 12.33
N GLY A 603 11.25 0.47 13.12
CA GLY A 603 11.55 0.41 14.54
C GLY A 603 13.04 0.23 14.85
N PRO A 604 13.51 0.72 16.01
CA PRO A 604 14.94 0.71 16.40
C PRO A 604 15.57 -0.68 16.41
N ASN A 605 14.83 -1.70 16.85
CA ASN A 605 15.34 -3.08 16.87
C ASN A 605 15.65 -3.65 15.48
N ALA A 606 14.94 -3.21 14.45
CA ALA A 606 15.24 -3.63 13.08
C ALA A 606 16.52 -2.96 12.57
N VAL A 607 16.67 -1.65 12.80
CA VAL A 607 17.86 -0.92 12.41
C VAL A 607 19.10 -1.46 13.14
N GLN A 608 19.01 -1.76 14.44
CA GLN A 608 20.12 -2.35 15.16
C GLN A 608 20.59 -3.66 14.51
N ARG A 609 19.67 -4.57 14.18
CA ARG A 609 20.04 -5.81 13.47
C ARG A 609 20.68 -5.55 12.10
N TRP A 610 20.28 -4.48 11.41
CA TRP A 610 20.88 -4.13 10.11
C TRP A 610 22.25 -3.49 10.26
N LEU A 611 22.51 -2.76 11.34
CA LEU A 611 23.85 -2.28 11.67
C LEU A 611 24.82 -3.47 11.95
N ASP A 612 24.30 -4.55 12.53
CA ASP A 612 25.11 -5.75 12.81
C ASP A 612 25.35 -6.63 11.57
N THR A 613 24.54 -6.49 10.50
CA THR A 613 24.51 -7.48 9.39
C THR A 613 24.67 -6.88 8.00
N ARG A 614 24.78 -5.56 7.85
CA ARG A 614 24.91 -4.88 6.55
C ARG A 614 26.21 -4.09 6.46
N PRO A 615 26.72 -3.83 5.24
CA PRO A 615 27.93 -3.00 5.10
C PRO A 615 27.70 -1.60 5.68
N LEU A 616 28.60 -1.15 6.53
CA LEU A 616 28.44 0.10 7.30
C LEU A 616 29.02 1.36 6.63
N GLY A 617 29.55 1.27 5.44
CA GLY A 617 30.13 2.42 4.75
C GLY A 617 29.07 3.35 4.14
N GLU A 618 29.08 3.45 2.84
CA GLU A 618 28.25 4.34 2.04
C GLU A 618 26.75 4.13 2.29
N ALA A 619 26.08 5.19 2.75
CA ALA A 619 24.66 5.14 3.15
C ALA A 619 23.74 4.65 2.02
N ALA A 620 24.02 4.99 0.75
CA ALA A 620 23.23 4.55 -0.40
C ALA A 620 23.29 3.02 -0.57
N ILE A 621 24.48 2.41 -0.36
CA ILE A 621 24.65 0.95 -0.40
C ILE A 621 23.93 0.31 0.79
N TRP A 622 24.08 0.88 1.98
CA TRP A 622 23.37 0.38 3.17
C TRP A 622 21.86 0.35 2.97
N ILE A 623 21.28 1.46 2.49
CA ILE A 623 19.85 1.56 2.18
C ILE A 623 19.41 0.46 1.20
N GLU A 624 20.18 0.27 0.11
CA GLU A 624 19.82 -0.69 -0.95
C GLU A 624 19.85 -2.14 -0.45
N THR A 625 20.70 -2.45 0.53
CA THR A 625 20.85 -3.79 1.08
C THR A 625 19.84 -4.14 2.18
N LEU A 626 18.96 -3.20 2.59
CA LEU A 626 17.96 -3.45 3.62
C LEU A 626 16.97 -4.55 3.20
N PRO A 627 16.68 -5.54 4.07
CA PRO A 627 15.80 -6.67 3.71
C PRO A 627 14.32 -6.29 3.66
N TYR A 628 13.91 -5.21 4.34
CA TYR A 628 12.52 -4.75 4.32
C TYR A 628 12.29 -3.84 3.13
N PHE A 629 11.50 -4.32 2.16
CA PHE A 629 11.16 -3.55 0.96
C PHE A 629 10.57 -2.18 1.31
N GLU A 630 9.65 -2.13 2.28
CA GLU A 630 8.99 -0.89 2.69
C GLU A 630 10.01 0.14 3.18
N THR A 631 10.95 -0.26 4.04
CA THR A 631 11.95 0.66 4.60
C THR A 631 12.98 1.09 3.57
N ARG A 632 13.40 0.16 2.69
CA ARG A 632 14.32 0.43 1.58
C ARG A 632 13.77 1.45 0.58
N ASP A 633 12.43 1.54 0.46
CA ASP A 633 11.74 2.53 -0.37
C ASP A 633 11.38 3.81 0.41
N TYR A 634 11.14 3.68 1.71
CA TYR A 634 10.75 4.79 2.59
C TYR A 634 11.88 5.80 2.78
N ILE A 635 13.10 5.35 3.10
CA ILE A 635 14.22 6.24 3.37
C ILE A 635 14.53 7.15 2.16
N PRO A 636 14.72 6.63 0.93
CA PRO A 636 14.88 7.44 -0.29
C PRO A 636 13.76 8.44 -0.48
N ARG A 637 12.51 8.04 -0.25
CA ARG A 637 11.34 8.89 -0.42
C ARG A 637 11.33 10.05 0.58
N VAL A 638 11.62 9.79 1.86
CA VAL A 638 11.72 10.84 2.88
C VAL A 638 12.82 11.84 2.52
N LEU A 639 14.01 11.37 2.14
CA LEU A 639 15.14 12.21 1.79
C LEU A 639 14.82 13.10 0.56
N ALA A 640 14.26 12.51 -0.49
CA ALA A 640 13.89 13.26 -1.69
C ALA A 640 12.78 14.29 -1.40
N PHE A 641 11.77 13.92 -0.60
CA PHE A 641 10.71 14.85 -0.23
C PHE A 641 11.25 15.98 0.67
N THR A 642 12.19 15.68 1.55
CA THR A 642 12.88 16.70 2.36
C THR A 642 13.60 17.72 1.46
N THR A 643 14.29 17.25 0.43
CA THR A 643 14.96 18.13 -0.55
C THR A 643 13.97 19.00 -1.32
N LEU A 644 12.81 18.46 -1.71
CA LEU A 644 11.75 19.24 -2.33
C LEU A 644 11.11 20.25 -1.36
N TYR A 645 11.00 19.93 -0.07
CA TYR A 645 10.50 20.87 0.93
C TYR A 645 11.53 21.95 1.31
N ASP A 646 12.84 21.71 1.22
CA ASP A 646 13.83 22.80 1.31
C ASP A 646 13.51 23.88 0.27
N TRP A 647 13.31 23.46 -0.97
CA TRP A 647 12.96 24.35 -2.07
C TRP A 647 11.60 25.03 -1.85
N ARG A 648 10.58 24.29 -1.42
CA ARG A 648 9.23 24.84 -1.16
C ARG A 648 9.21 25.89 -0.06
N LEU A 649 10.03 25.74 0.98
CA LEU A 649 10.15 26.67 2.09
C LEU A 649 11.00 27.90 1.76
N GLY A 650 11.57 27.97 0.55
CA GLY A 650 12.38 29.09 0.09
C GLY A 650 13.76 29.20 0.76
N GLY A 651 14.21 28.16 1.45
CA GLY A 651 15.52 28.07 2.08
C GLY A 651 16.62 27.54 1.14
N PRO A 652 17.86 27.45 1.62
CA PRO A 652 18.93 26.78 0.91
C PRO A 652 18.59 25.30 0.74
N VAL A 653 18.62 24.80 -0.49
CA VAL A 653 18.40 23.38 -0.77
C VAL A 653 19.64 22.61 -0.42
N LYS A 654 19.62 21.84 0.66
CA LYS A 654 20.75 21.00 1.05
C LYS A 654 20.91 19.85 0.06
N ARG A 655 22.17 19.51 -0.27
CA ARG A 655 22.45 18.32 -1.08
C ARG A 655 21.94 17.06 -0.36
N ILE A 656 21.42 16.11 -1.12
CA ILE A 656 20.90 14.88 -0.52
C ILE A 656 22.01 14.09 0.16
N SER A 657 23.21 14.10 -0.40
CA SER A 657 24.43 13.53 0.20
C SER A 657 24.80 14.16 1.55
N ALA A 658 24.45 15.43 1.79
CA ALA A 658 24.63 16.08 3.09
C ALA A 658 23.71 15.51 4.19
N ARG A 659 22.62 14.81 3.79
CA ARG A 659 21.70 14.11 4.68
C ARG A 659 21.96 12.59 4.77
N MET A 660 23.02 12.14 4.11
CA MET A 660 23.39 10.72 4.00
C MET A 660 24.81 10.51 4.49
N PRO A 661 25.10 10.77 5.77
CA PRO A 661 26.41 10.50 6.31
C PRO A 661 26.74 9.01 6.18
N ASP A 662 28.03 8.70 6.04
CA ASP A 662 28.53 7.34 6.13
C ASP A 662 28.02 6.67 7.42
N ILE A 663 27.58 5.43 7.32
CA ILE A 663 26.85 4.76 8.40
C ILE A 663 27.75 4.50 9.63
N GLU A 664 29.04 4.19 9.41
CA GLU A 664 29.99 3.87 10.48
C GLU A 664 30.66 5.14 11.03
N SER A 665 31.23 5.91 10.13
CA SER A 665 32.07 7.06 10.53
C SER A 665 31.26 8.33 10.79
N GLY A 666 30.00 8.41 10.36
CA GLY A 666 29.19 9.64 10.39
C GLY A 666 29.73 10.74 9.46
N LYS A 667 30.73 10.45 8.62
CA LYS A 667 31.34 11.43 7.73
C LYS A 667 30.38 11.84 6.61
N ILE A 668 30.22 13.14 6.42
CA ILE A 668 29.47 13.72 5.31
C ILE A 668 30.45 14.05 4.20
N THR A 669 30.25 13.48 3.02
CA THR A 669 31.13 13.69 1.85
C THR A 669 30.93 15.03 1.17
N ASN A 670 29.71 15.57 1.21
CA ASN A 670 29.39 16.86 0.60
C ASN A 670 28.34 17.60 1.45
N ASN A 671 28.78 18.60 2.20
CA ASN A 671 27.94 19.38 3.12
C ASN A 671 27.42 20.69 2.51
N GLY A 672 27.45 20.83 1.18
CA GLY A 672 27.03 22.04 0.47
C GLY A 672 25.52 22.12 0.20
N SER A 673 25.11 23.31 -0.24
CA SER A 673 23.80 23.53 -0.84
C SER A 673 23.85 23.29 -2.35
N ALA A 674 22.77 22.79 -2.92
CA ALA A 674 22.59 22.67 -4.36
C ALA A 674 21.97 23.96 -4.91
N THR A 675 22.44 24.41 -6.06
CA THR A 675 21.68 25.37 -6.87
C THR A 675 20.47 24.66 -7.45
N VAL A 676 19.34 25.35 -7.53
CA VAL A 676 18.14 24.83 -8.20
C VAL A 676 18.05 25.43 -9.58
N MET A 677 17.83 24.58 -10.56
CA MET A 677 17.69 24.96 -11.96
C MET A 677 16.43 24.31 -12.53
N CYS A 678 16.01 24.80 -13.68
CA CYS A 678 14.96 24.19 -14.48
C CYS A 678 15.42 24.19 -15.95
N VAL A 679 15.85 23.03 -16.39
CA VAL A 679 16.31 22.83 -17.77
C VAL A 679 15.65 21.58 -18.33
N ASP A 680 15.36 21.58 -19.62
CA ASP A 680 14.88 20.41 -20.34
C ASP A 680 15.94 19.31 -20.38
N GLU A 681 15.53 18.05 -20.40
CA GLU A 681 16.45 16.89 -20.37
C GLU A 681 17.62 16.96 -21.38
N PRO A 682 17.42 17.40 -22.63
CA PRO A 682 18.53 17.52 -23.59
C PRO A 682 19.57 18.58 -23.21
N ASN A 683 19.18 19.59 -22.44
CA ASN A 683 20.03 20.72 -22.06
C ASN A 683 20.83 20.52 -20.76
N VAL A 684 20.56 19.46 -20.00
CA VAL A 684 21.38 19.09 -18.82
C VAL A 684 22.80 18.74 -19.27
N VAL A 685 22.96 18.28 -20.49
CA VAL A 685 24.27 18.00 -21.11
C VAL A 685 25.05 19.28 -21.43
N ALA A 686 24.35 20.40 -21.68
CA ALA A 686 24.97 21.69 -22.06
C ALA A 686 25.42 22.54 -20.85
N LEU A 687 25.14 22.10 -19.61
CA LEU A 687 25.50 22.83 -18.38
C LEU A 687 26.96 22.57 -17.94
N ARG A 688 27.86 22.23 -18.88
CA ARG A 688 29.26 21.90 -18.63
C ARG A 688 30.24 23.02 -18.87
N ASP A 689 29.78 24.08 -19.49
CA ASP A 689 30.61 25.28 -19.75
C ASP A 689 30.28 26.37 -18.68
#